data_c658e72a7ef2eceaea2f9b687057eccd
#
_entry.id   c658e72a7ef2eceaea2f9b687057eccd
#
_cell.length_a   1.000
_cell.length_b   1.000
_cell.length_c   1.000
_cell.angle_alpha   90.00
_cell.angle_beta   90.00
_cell.angle_gamma   90.00
#
_symmetry.space_group_name_H-M   'P 1'
#
loop_
_entity.id
_entity.type
_entity.pdbx_description
1 polymer ?
#
loop_
_entity_poly.entity_id
_entity_poly.type
_entity_poly.pdbx_seq_one_letter_code
_entity_poly.pdbx_strand_id
1 'polypeptide(L)'
;MKRLLAIIIAAYSLIGSISAAETSDNVVYKDDHVRFTLISPRSMRLEYSPDGKFIEGKTLLAVDRDYAPVACKVRTGGQFVEIRTDLITVRYRKGSGAFSPENLSIQSSKANPFGFIWRPEMTQKENLKGTRHAYDAVKGRTVMYGKDEGMNVDLEDGILARDGWTLIDDSKGPVFIKGDDCQGHPITKEWIERRPDNGSQDWYFLSYGHDYQSALKDFTSFSGPIPLLPRYAYGNWHSWYWLYSDGEFREMIDNYRKYGIPVDVLCIDMDRHINGWYGWDWNLDLFPDPAKMFADFHADHLKLTTNMHIDLLHSNESAYAPMKKDLGPELAPGDTITLNLFNRKIAGSFFRREIDKMYGLGWDFLWDDNGAYAAPAEFPSIDMNLWRGHLFFEDNAARGKRPLYLGRYGGLGGHRYPAGFSGDTFATWESLDFQTVYNTSSANVCFLWTHDLGGYQNEWWDPEKPFAQTASYDPELLLRWMQFGALTPAMRNQTAKQISICKYPWEQPREYFEPIREAVRFHYALNPYIYSMSRKAYETGVSVCRPLYYEWPESEEAYSRKNEYLFGDNILVAPITTPKGENRLSLLRFWLPEGMWYEWATGAMLEGGKEYERAYALNEYPMFVKAGSIIPMYDGTQTNLDGCDEAITIAIAPGEGDSRFSLYEDDGVDPDYAHNFATTEITSSRHGNIHKIVIGGRKGSYRNMPSDRNFRLKLLSAACPKSVKINGKSVKWSFDGMDIAVLVDVPETCCDTEKVVEIEYSENTTVLDGLKGAAKRSYEAIYDLKRNHEDFTYFFPDYMARVYTIREALYYHPERMDELVDGFWKDFGSVIDRLSAIPLKPVYIKRYKSFFE
;
A
#
# COMPACT_ATOMS: atom_id res chain seq x y z
N MET A 1 30.85 -53.25 -46.81
CA MET A 1 30.05 -52.89 -45.57
C MET A 1 30.88 -52.85 -44.26
N LYS A 2 31.88 -53.69 -44.02
CA LYS A 2 32.66 -53.68 -42.76
C LYS A 2 33.71 -52.54 -42.62
N ARG A 3 34.07 -51.82 -43.68
CA ARG A 3 35.02 -50.71 -43.62
C ARG A 3 34.31 -49.31 -43.51
N LEU A 4 32.99 -49.26 -43.80
CA LEU A 4 32.23 -48.03 -43.62
C LEU A 4 31.70 -47.91 -42.16
N LEU A 5 31.58 -49.03 -41.44
CA LEU A 5 31.14 -49.05 -40.05
C LEU A 5 32.27 -48.62 -39.09
N ALA A 6 33.54 -48.83 -39.46
CA ALA A 6 34.69 -48.44 -38.66
C ALA A 6 35.00 -46.94 -38.71
N ILE A 7 34.60 -46.20 -39.77
CA ILE A 7 34.81 -44.78 -39.94
C ILE A 7 33.69 -43.98 -39.19
N ILE A 8 32.49 -44.53 -39.05
CA ILE A 8 31.41 -43.91 -38.30
C ILE A 8 31.64 -44.07 -36.78
N ILE A 9 32.24 -45.18 -36.32
CA ILE A 9 32.61 -45.36 -34.90
C ILE A 9 33.81 -44.51 -34.47
N ALA A 10 34.75 -44.19 -35.39
CA ALA A 10 35.89 -43.34 -35.10
C ALA A 10 35.55 -41.84 -35.15
N ALA A 11 34.41 -41.43 -35.75
CA ALA A 11 33.94 -40.06 -35.74
C ALA A 11 33.10 -39.74 -34.46
N TYR A 12 32.62 -40.76 -33.75
CA TYR A 12 31.87 -40.57 -32.47
C TYR A 12 32.78 -40.58 -31.23
N SER A 13 34.05 -40.93 -31.35
CA SER A 13 34.98 -40.96 -30.20
C SER A 13 35.84 -39.70 -30.03
N LEU A 14 35.51 -38.59 -30.74
CA LEU A 14 36.14 -37.27 -30.57
C LEU A 14 35.17 -36.20 -30.05
N ILE A 15 34.00 -36.59 -29.56
CA ILE A 15 33.21 -35.73 -28.70
C ILE A 15 33.83 -35.87 -27.31
N GLY A 16 34.71 -34.94 -26.99
CA GLY A 16 35.28 -34.83 -25.65
C GLY A 16 34.12 -34.87 -24.64
N SER A 17 34.31 -35.67 -23.61
CA SER A 17 33.39 -35.75 -22.48
C SER A 17 33.18 -34.36 -21.91
N ILE A 18 32.07 -33.69 -22.28
CA ILE A 18 31.65 -32.46 -21.67
C ILE A 18 31.17 -32.87 -20.28
N SER A 19 32.00 -32.68 -19.27
CA SER A 19 31.62 -32.83 -17.87
C SER A 19 30.66 -31.71 -17.56
N ALA A 20 29.39 -32.03 -17.46
CA ALA A 20 28.41 -31.15 -16.83
C ALA A 20 28.56 -31.33 -15.32
N ALA A 21 29.12 -30.38 -14.63
CA ALA A 21 29.12 -30.35 -13.17
C ALA A 21 27.77 -29.80 -12.71
N GLU A 22 27.09 -30.51 -11.81
CA GLU A 22 26.00 -29.95 -11.02
C GLU A 22 26.62 -29.20 -9.86
N THR A 23 26.37 -27.90 -9.74
CA THR A 23 26.89 -27.09 -8.63
C THR A 23 25.75 -26.64 -7.74
N SER A 24 25.99 -26.59 -6.43
CA SER A 24 25.14 -25.97 -5.44
C SER A 24 25.61 -24.58 -5.03
N ASP A 25 26.69 -24.10 -5.65
CA ASP A 25 27.20 -22.75 -5.44
C ASP A 25 26.56 -21.80 -6.43
N ASN A 26 26.09 -20.65 -5.93
CA ASN A 26 25.40 -19.65 -6.73
C ASN A 26 26.34 -18.90 -7.69
N VAL A 27 27.64 -18.83 -7.41
CA VAL A 27 28.65 -18.38 -8.39
C VAL A 27 28.94 -19.53 -9.35
N VAL A 28 28.21 -19.58 -10.44
CA VAL A 28 28.22 -20.73 -11.37
C VAL A 28 29.30 -20.65 -12.44
N TYR A 29 29.88 -19.47 -12.64
CA TYR A 29 31.04 -19.27 -13.50
C TYR A 29 31.85 -18.05 -13.05
N LYS A 30 33.15 -18.17 -13.04
CA LYS A 30 34.11 -17.09 -12.80
C LYS A 30 35.37 -17.30 -13.60
N ASP A 31 35.84 -16.25 -14.24
CA ASP A 31 37.22 -16.16 -14.80
C ASP A 31 37.89 -14.85 -14.33
N ASP A 32 38.97 -14.44 -14.96
CA ASP A 32 39.71 -13.24 -14.55
C ASP A 32 38.91 -11.95 -14.70
N HIS A 33 37.89 -11.90 -15.58
CA HIS A 33 37.16 -10.68 -15.93
C HIS A 33 35.65 -10.82 -15.85
N VAL A 34 35.09 -12.02 -15.74
CA VAL A 34 33.64 -12.24 -15.75
C VAL A 34 33.23 -13.13 -14.60
N ARG A 35 32.11 -12.78 -13.97
CA ARG A 35 31.46 -13.60 -12.95
C ARG A 35 29.95 -13.67 -13.21
N PHE A 36 29.39 -14.87 -13.10
CA PHE A 36 27.97 -15.13 -13.20
C PHE A 36 27.46 -15.75 -11.90
N THR A 37 26.48 -15.11 -11.27
CA THR A 37 25.87 -15.56 -10.01
C THR A 37 24.37 -15.75 -10.21
N LEU A 38 23.85 -16.95 -9.94
CA LEU A 38 22.41 -17.21 -9.97
C LEU A 38 21.76 -16.63 -8.71
N ILE A 39 20.66 -15.90 -8.90
CA ILE A 39 19.80 -15.37 -7.84
C ILE A 39 18.64 -16.35 -7.61
N SER A 40 18.08 -16.84 -8.69
CA SER A 40 16.99 -17.82 -8.75
C SER A 40 17.11 -18.65 -10.02
N PRO A 41 16.26 -19.67 -10.26
CA PRO A 41 16.27 -20.40 -11.54
C PRO A 41 16.02 -19.53 -12.77
N ARG A 42 15.52 -18.30 -12.60
CA ARG A 42 15.17 -17.34 -13.67
C ARG A 42 15.97 -16.06 -13.68
N SER A 43 16.74 -15.79 -12.64
CA SER A 43 17.39 -14.49 -12.42
C SER A 43 18.87 -14.65 -12.14
N MET A 44 19.68 -13.71 -12.63
CA MET A 44 21.15 -13.81 -12.56
C MET A 44 21.78 -12.42 -12.42
N ARG A 45 22.83 -12.33 -11.61
CA ARG A 45 23.80 -11.22 -11.65
C ARG A 45 24.90 -11.52 -12.65
N LEU A 46 25.18 -10.55 -13.50
CA LEU A 46 26.17 -10.59 -14.58
C LEU A 46 27.23 -9.53 -14.32
N GLU A 47 28.46 -9.91 -14.11
CA GLU A 47 29.55 -8.99 -13.81
C GLU A 47 30.67 -9.10 -14.82
N TYR A 48 31.10 -7.95 -15.34
CA TYR A 48 32.35 -7.79 -16.08
C TYR A 48 33.23 -6.76 -15.39
N SER A 49 34.52 -7.09 -15.22
CA SER A 49 35.52 -6.20 -14.61
C SER A 49 36.78 -6.19 -15.47
N PRO A 50 37.18 -5.05 -16.04
CA PRO A 50 38.41 -4.98 -16.90
C PRO A 50 39.69 -5.20 -16.11
N ASP A 51 39.69 -4.97 -14.80
CA ASP A 51 40.88 -5.20 -13.92
C ASP A 51 40.72 -6.44 -13.02
N GLY A 52 39.65 -7.24 -13.23
CA GLY A 52 39.41 -8.48 -12.49
C GLY A 52 38.93 -8.29 -11.05
N LYS A 53 38.58 -7.05 -10.66
CA LYS A 53 38.04 -6.74 -9.32
C LYS A 53 36.53 -6.70 -9.34
N PHE A 54 35.91 -7.69 -8.75
CA PHE A 54 34.47 -7.76 -8.60
C PHE A 54 34.01 -7.05 -7.32
N ILE A 55 32.80 -6.50 -7.35
CA ILE A 55 32.23 -5.83 -6.19
C ILE A 55 31.61 -6.87 -5.23
N GLU A 56 32.26 -7.05 -4.09
CA GLU A 56 31.79 -7.96 -3.03
C GLU A 56 30.88 -7.24 -2.00
N GLY A 57 31.05 -5.93 -1.83
CA GLY A 57 30.30 -5.11 -0.88
C GLY A 57 28.87 -4.82 -1.32
N LYS A 58 28.04 -4.38 -0.37
CA LYS A 58 26.69 -3.89 -0.63
C LYS A 58 26.72 -2.63 -1.50
N THR A 59 25.64 -2.40 -2.26
CA THR A 59 25.38 -1.13 -2.94
C THR A 59 24.05 -0.55 -2.48
N LEU A 60 23.73 0.68 -2.84
CA LEU A 60 22.42 1.25 -2.54
C LEU A 60 21.26 0.47 -3.20
N LEU A 61 21.53 -0.22 -4.30
CA LEU A 61 20.54 -1.10 -4.93
C LEU A 61 20.54 -2.50 -4.30
N ALA A 62 21.71 -3.14 -4.19
CA ALA A 62 21.83 -4.53 -3.76
C ALA A 62 22.50 -4.63 -2.40
N VAL A 63 21.68 -4.89 -1.38
CA VAL A 63 22.10 -4.96 0.03
C VAL A 63 22.30 -6.38 0.53
N ASP A 64 21.74 -7.37 -0.16
CA ASP A 64 21.87 -8.79 0.15
C ASP A 64 22.36 -9.56 -1.07
N ARG A 65 23.24 -10.52 -0.86
CA ARG A 65 23.79 -11.40 -1.92
C ARG A 65 23.92 -12.83 -1.44
N ASP A 66 23.24 -13.18 -0.37
CA ASP A 66 23.13 -14.54 0.15
C ASP A 66 21.87 -15.21 -0.42
N TYR A 67 22.03 -15.89 -1.53
CA TYR A 67 20.92 -16.52 -2.24
C TYR A 67 20.80 -17.99 -1.89
N ALA A 68 19.57 -18.51 -1.89
CA ALA A 68 19.34 -19.95 -1.78
C ALA A 68 20.03 -20.69 -2.96
N PRO A 69 20.62 -21.87 -2.74
CA PRO A 69 21.26 -22.64 -3.78
C PRO A 69 20.34 -22.93 -4.97
N VAL A 70 20.84 -22.70 -6.20
CA VAL A 70 20.09 -22.89 -7.45
C VAL A 70 20.70 -24.04 -8.24
N ALA A 71 19.90 -25.08 -8.51
CA ALA A 71 20.33 -26.20 -9.35
C ALA A 71 20.56 -25.75 -10.80
N CYS A 72 21.73 -26.02 -11.33
CA CYS A 72 22.07 -25.68 -12.71
C CYS A 72 23.07 -26.68 -13.30
N LYS A 73 23.18 -26.63 -14.64
CA LYS A 73 24.20 -27.37 -15.41
C LYS A 73 25.11 -26.38 -16.10
N VAL A 74 26.43 -26.49 -15.86
CA VAL A 74 27.42 -25.63 -16.45
C VAL A 74 28.27 -26.43 -17.44
N ARG A 75 28.39 -25.94 -18.68
CA ARG A 75 29.25 -26.49 -19.71
C ARG A 75 30.28 -25.45 -20.12
N THR A 76 31.56 -25.78 -20.02
CA THR A 76 32.65 -24.85 -20.33
C THR A 76 33.49 -25.29 -21.54
N GLY A 77 32.97 -26.17 -22.39
CA GLY A 77 33.68 -26.72 -23.57
C GLY A 77 33.79 -25.70 -24.71
N GLY A 78 34.93 -25.69 -25.43
CA GLY A 78 35.19 -24.81 -26.58
C GLY A 78 35.27 -23.31 -26.21
N GLN A 79 34.73 -22.46 -27.10
CA GLN A 79 34.78 -20.99 -26.95
C GLN A 79 33.67 -20.41 -26.06
N PHE A 80 32.71 -21.21 -25.61
CA PHE A 80 31.52 -20.73 -24.89
C PHE A 80 31.42 -21.34 -23.51
N VAL A 81 30.83 -20.55 -22.60
CA VAL A 81 30.21 -21.03 -21.37
C VAL A 81 28.71 -21.10 -21.62
N GLU A 82 28.11 -22.21 -21.24
CA GLU A 82 26.65 -22.39 -21.23
C GLU A 82 26.22 -22.77 -19.81
N ILE A 83 25.35 -21.94 -19.21
CA ILE A 83 24.77 -22.17 -17.90
C ILE A 83 23.27 -22.40 -18.12
N ARG A 84 22.75 -23.51 -17.61
CA ARG A 84 21.38 -23.91 -17.82
C ARG A 84 20.70 -24.23 -16.48
N THR A 85 19.63 -23.52 -16.19
CA THR A 85 18.63 -23.89 -15.17
C THR A 85 17.41 -24.51 -15.84
N ASP A 86 16.37 -24.77 -15.09
CA ASP A 86 15.08 -25.20 -15.63
C ASP A 86 14.38 -24.10 -16.44
N LEU A 87 14.66 -22.82 -16.17
CA LEU A 87 13.96 -21.67 -16.72
C LEU A 87 14.76 -20.86 -17.72
N ILE A 88 16.09 -20.79 -17.61
CA ILE A 88 16.94 -20.01 -18.52
C ILE A 88 18.16 -20.82 -19.02
N THR A 89 18.66 -20.41 -20.18
CA THR A 89 19.96 -20.84 -20.70
C THR A 89 20.79 -19.62 -21.03
N VAL A 90 21.91 -19.42 -20.32
CA VAL A 90 22.86 -18.33 -20.56
C VAL A 90 24.02 -18.85 -21.40
N ARG A 91 24.41 -18.10 -22.43
CA ARG A 91 25.55 -18.42 -23.28
C ARG A 91 26.45 -17.20 -23.43
N TYR A 92 27.69 -17.36 -23.04
CA TYR A 92 28.74 -16.33 -23.12
C TYR A 92 29.98 -16.83 -23.85
N ARG A 93 30.58 -15.99 -24.72
CA ARG A 93 31.84 -16.28 -25.41
C ARG A 93 33.02 -15.92 -24.51
N LYS A 94 33.77 -16.91 -24.07
CA LYS A 94 34.91 -16.75 -23.15
C LYS A 94 35.94 -15.78 -23.67
N GLY A 95 36.48 -14.92 -22.78
CA GLY A 95 37.55 -13.98 -23.11
C GLY A 95 37.17 -12.90 -24.13
N SER A 96 35.88 -12.64 -24.34
CA SER A 96 35.40 -11.65 -25.32
C SER A 96 35.22 -10.23 -24.76
N GLY A 97 35.59 -10.01 -23.49
CA GLY A 97 35.50 -8.69 -22.86
C GLY A 97 34.09 -8.34 -22.33
N ALA A 98 33.81 -7.05 -22.29
CA ALA A 98 32.52 -6.52 -21.83
C ALA A 98 31.33 -7.16 -22.55
N PHE A 99 30.19 -7.24 -21.85
CA PHE A 99 28.96 -7.84 -22.42
C PHE A 99 28.43 -7.01 -23.57
N SER A 100 28.18 -7.70 -24.68
CA SER A 100 27.62 -7.12 -25.91
C SER A 100 26.66 -8.09 -26.59
N PRO A 101 25.85 -7.64 -27.59
CA PRO A 101 24.92 -8.49 -28.33
C PRO A 101 25.57 -9.70 -29.02
N GLU A 102 26.88 -9.60 -29.33
CA GLU A 102 27.66 -10.65 -30.04
C GLU A 102 28.19 -11.73 -29.10
N ASN A 103 28.38 -11.42 -27.82
CA ASN A 103 29.06 -12.33 -26.89
C ASN A 103 28.19 -12.90 -25.77
N LEU A 104 27.05 -12.29 -25.47
CA LEU A 104 26.15 -12.74 -24.41
C LEU A 104 24.74 -12.93 -24.94
N SER A 105 24.08 -14.01 -24.56
CA SER A 105 22.67 -14.22 -24.78
C SER A 105 22.05 -15.01 -23.62
N ILE A 106 20.80 -14.68 -23.27
CA ILE A 106 19.99 -15.39 -22.30
C ILE A 106 18.68 -15.81 -22.96
N GLN A 107 18.46 -17.10 -23.03
CA GLN A 107 17.28 -17.69 -23.61
C GLN A 107 16.36 -18.21 -22.51
N SER A 108 15.09 -17.88 -22.57
CA SER A 108 14.05 -18.55 -21.80
C SER A 108 13.95 -20.01 -22.19
N SER A 109 13.85 -20.91 -21.23
CA SER A 109 13.56 -22.30 -21.47
C SER A 109 12.09 -22.50 -21.86
N LYS A 110 11.72 -23.73 -22.26
CA LYS A 110 10.33 -24.07 -22.56
C LYS A 110 9.39 -23.91 -21.37
N ALA A 111 9.92 -23.89 -20.15
CA ALA A 111 9.12 -23.66 -18.95
C ALA A 111 8.76 -22.19 -18.73
N ASN A 112 9.43 -21.27 -19.44
CA ASN A 112 9.05 -19.87 -19.47
C ASN A 112 8.10 -19.63 -20.65
N PRO A 113 6.86 -19.14 -20.45
CA PRO A 113 5.82 -19.09 -21.48
C PRO A 113 6.18 -18.23 -22.70
N PHE A 114 7.15 -17.32 -22.59
CA PHE A 114 7.45 -16.34 -23.65
C PHE A 114 8.58 -16.71 -24.60
N GLY A 115 9.40 -17.71 -24.29
CA GLY A 115 10.36 -18.30 -25.21
C GLY A 115 11.23 -17.29 -26.00
N PHE A 116 11.73 -16.23 -25.37
CA PHE A 116 12.55 -15.21 -26.02
C PHE A 116 14.07 -15.47 -25.87
N ILE A 117 14.87 -14.80 -26.70
CA ILE A 117 16.32 -14.71 -26.54
C ILE A 117 16.66 -13.24 -26.30
N TRP A 118 17.07 -12.93 -25.09
CA TRP A 118 17.60 -11.63 -24.73
C TRP A 118 19.07 -11.48 -25.11
N ARG A 119 19.46 -10.28 -25.53
CA ARG A 119 20.86 -9.87 -25.73
C ARG A 119 21.05 -8.47 -25.14
N PRO A 120 22.28 -8.10 -24.71
CA PRO A 120 22.59 -6.72 -24.36
C PRO A 120 22.09 -5.73 -25.41
N GLU A 121 21.80 -4.51 -24.99
CA GLU A 121 21.23 -3.42 -25.82
C GLU A 121 19.79 -3.63 -26.31
N MET A 122 19.14 -4.77 -26.05
CA MET A 122 17.72 -4.90 -26.25
C MET A 122 16.95 -3.99 -25.29
N THR A 123 15.94 -3.28 -25.81
CA THR A 123 15.06 -2.43 -25.03
C THR A 123 13.71 -3.10 -24.82
N GLN A 124 13.12 -2.89 -23.65
CA GLN A 124 11.73 -3.27 -23.39
C GLN A 124 10.79 -2.42 -24.25
N LYS A 125 9.71 -3.02 -24.70
CA LYS A 125 8.68 -2.35 -25.52
C LYS A 125 7.44 -2.03 -24.71
N GLU A 126 7.12 -2.86 -23.72
CA GLU A 126 5.88 -2.82 -22.97
C GLU A 126 6.16 -2.82 -21.45
N ASN A 127 7.00 -1.86 -20.99
CA ASN A 127 7.21 -1.66 -19.56
C ASN A 127 5.91 -1.25 -18.88
N LEU A 128 5.56 -1.90 -17.77
CA LEU A 128 4.31 -1.69 -17.02
C LEU A 128 4.35 -0.44 -16.14
N LYS A 129 5.44 0.30 -16.23
CA LYS A 129 5.70 1.54 -15.49
C LYS A 129 5.82 1.32 -13.98
N GLY A 130 6.22 2.37 -13.28
CA GLY A 130 6.38 2.40 -11.84
C GLY A 130 6.32 3.84 -11.34
N THR A 131 6.02 4.01 -10.07
CA THR A 131 6.02 5.29 -9.41
C THR A 131 7.35 5.49 -8.70
N ARG A 132 8.27 6.22 -9.32
CA ARG A 132 9.65 6.39 -8.83
C ARG A 132 9.93 7.75 -8.20
N HIS A 133 9.08 8.75 -8.45
CA HIS A 133 9.19 10.09 -7.87
C HIS A 133 7.83 10.63 -7.45
N ALA A 134 7.82 11.55 -6.48
CA ALA A 134 6.67 12.40 -6.17
C ALA A 134 6.54 13.48 -7.25
N TYR A 135 5.33 13.91 -7.54
CA TYR A 135 5.05 14.94 -8.55
C TYR A 135 4.38 16.15 -7.94
N ASP A 136 5.00 17.31 -8.06
CA ASP A 136 4.43 18.57 -7.60
C ASP A 136 3.68 19.29 -8.72
N ALA A 137 2.72 20.13 -8.34
CA ALA A 137 1.93 20.94 -9.23
C ALA A 137 1.22 20.16 -10.35
N VAL A 138 0.81 18.92 -10.06
CA VAL A 138 0.15 18.03 -11.00
C VAL A 138 -1.37 18.16 -10.89
N LYS A 139 -2.01 18.44 -12.03
CA LYS A 139 -3.46 18.36 -12.23
C LYS A 139 -3.76 17.18 -13.15
N GLY A 140 -4.18 16.07 -12.56
CA GLY A 140 -4.31 14.83 -13.31
C GLY A 140 -2.97 14.35 -13.84
N ARG A 141 -2.82 14.29 -15.17
CA ARG A 141 -1.58 13.88 -15.85
C ARG A 141 -0.81 15.05 -16.47
N THR A 142 -1.03 16.24 -15.96
CA THR A 142 -0.45 17.45 -16.52
C THR A 142 0.22 18.28 -15.43
N VAL A 143 1.45 18.69 -15.61
CA VAL A 143 2.15 19.66 -14.77
C VAL A 143 1.62 21.05 -15.07
N MET A 144 1.32 21.83 -14.04
CA MET A 144 0.58 23.11 -14.16
C MET A 144 1.41 24.35 -13.87
N TYR A 145 2.74 24.25 -13.68
CA TYR A 145 3.52 25.45 -13.42
C TYR A 145 4.96 25.43 -13.96
N GLY A 146 5.53 26.61 -14.07
CA GLY A 146 6.91 26.82 -14.49
C GLY A 146 7.12 26.57 -15.98
N LYS A 147 8.35 26.24 -16.35
CA LYS A 147 8.69 25.88 -17.74
C LYS A 147 8.06 24.58 -18.23
N ASP A 148 7.51 23.80 -17.30
CA ASP A 148 6.89 22.50 -17.56
C ASP A 148 5.36 22.58 -17.64
N GLU A 149 4.80 23.81 -17.60
CA GLU A 149 3.35 24.03 -17.65
C GLU A 149 2.69 23.40 -18.90
N GLY A 150 1.67 22.58 -18.67
CA GLY A 150 0.96 21.86 -19.72
C GLY A 150 1.66 20.60 -20.21
N MET A 151 2.79 20.20 -19.64
CA MET A 151 3.45 18.94 -19.99
C MET A 151 2.72 17.73 -19.39
N ASN A 152 2.61 16.66 -20.18
CA ASN A 152 2.08 15.40 -19.68
C ASN A 152 3.07 14.74 -18.71
N VAL A 153 2.53 14.17 -17.63
CA VAL A 153 3.28 13.35 -16.67
C VAL A 153 3.25 11.91 -17.14
N ASP A 154 4.41 11.38 -17.46
CA ASP A 154 4.59 9.95 -17.69
C ASP A 154 5.20 9.30 -16.46
N LEU A 155 4.63 8.15 -16.07
CA LEU A 155 5.25 7.30 -15.06
C LEU A 155 6.52 6.69 -15.63
N GLU A 156 7.55 6.60 -14.80
CA GLU A 156 8.84 6.06 -15.17
C GLU A 156 8.80 4.53 -15.33
N ASP A 157 9.84 3.95 -15.88
CA ASP A 157 9.92 2.50 -16.03
C ASP A 157 10.07 1.82 -14.67
N GLY A 158 9.18 0.86 -14.41
CA GLY A 158 9.22 -0.03 -13.27
C GLY A 158 10.08 -1.27 -13.53
N ILE A 159 10.05 -2.22 -12.59
CA ILE A 159 10.77 -3.49 -12.69
C ILE A 159 10.09 -4.42 -13.71
N LEU A 160 8.79 -4.28 -13.93
CA LEU A 160 7.98 -5.23 -14.68
C LEU A 160 7.68 -4.75 -16.10
N ALA A 161 7.66 -5.69 -17.05
CA ALA A 161 7.29 -5.47 -18.43
C ALA A 161 6.53 -6.68 -19.00
N ARG A 162 5.61 -6.47 -19.92
CA ARG A 162 4.94 -7.57 -20.66
C ARG A 162 5.92 -8.35 -21.55
N ASP A 163 7.06 -7.75 -21.87
CA ASP A 163 8.19 -8.44 -22.54
C ASP A 163 8.73 -9.62 -21.70
N GLY A 164 8.42 -9.71 -20.42
CA GLY A 164 8.74 -10.83 -19.54
C GLY A 164 10.17 -10.89 -19.04
N TRP A 165 10.92 -9.79 -19.15
CA TRP A 165 12.29 -9.67 -18.66
C TRP A 165 12.61 -8.24 -18.24
N THR A 166 13.63 -8.10 -17.40
CA THR A 166 14.18 -6.79 -16.99
C THR A 166 15.67 -6.90 -16.77
N LEU A 167 16.40 -5.86 -17.18
CA LEU A 167 17.80 -5.65 -16.84
C LEU A 167 17.88 -4.42 -15.91
N ILE A 168 18.45 -4.61 -14.73
CA ILE A 168 18.77 -3.53 -13.81
C ILE A 168 20.28 -3.33 -13.80
N ASP A 169 20.75 -2.16 -14.18
CA ASP A 169 22.15 -1.80 -14.27
C ASP A 169 22.60 -1.08 -13.00
N ASP A 170 23.41 -1.74 -12.18
CA ASP A 170 24.03 -1.21 -10.97
C ASP A 170 25.51 -0.83 -11.15
N SER A 171 26.00 -0.80 -12.40
CA SER A 171 27.44 -0.59 -12.70
C SER A 171 28.01 0.70 -12.10
N LYS A 172 27.17 1.74 -11.94
CA LYS A 172 27.53 3.04 -11.37
C LYS A 172 27.01 3.26 -9.94
N GLY A 173 26.28 2.28 -9.39
CA GLY A 173 25.76 2.36 -8.03
C GLY A 173 26.88 2.46 -7.00
N PRO A 174 26.83 3.39 -6.03
CA PRO A 174 27.87 3.52 -5.01
C PRO A 174 27.92 2.29 -4.10
N VAL A 175 29.11 1.98 -3.61
CA VAL A 175 29.37 0.85 -2.72
C VAL A 175 29.41 1.33 -1.28
N PHE A 176 28.80 0.58 -0.38
CA PHE A 176 28.95 0.82 1.05
C PHE A 176 30.37 0.47 1.53
N ILE A 177 30.96 1.36 2.30
CA ILE A 177 32.25 1.21 2.96
C ILE A 177 32.09 1.36 4.47
N LYS A 178 32.99 0.70 5.21
CA LYS A 178 33.09 0.95 6.66
C LYS A 178 33.72 2.30 6.88
N GLY A 179 33.10 3.08 7.75
CA GLY A 179 33.59 4.36 8.24
C GLY A 179 33.93 4.32 9.73
N ASP A 180 34.22 5.46 10.29
CA ASP A 180 34.35 5.73 11.73
C ASP A 180 33.20 6.64 12.19
N ASP A 181 33.11 6.90 13.49
CA ASP A 181 32.17 7.87 14.07
C ASP A 181 32.61 9.29 13.74
N CYS A 182 32.40 9.73 12.51
CA CYS A 182 32.74 11.08 12.09
C CYS A 182 31.88 12.08 12.86
N GLN A 183 32.53 13.09 13.45
CA GLN A 183 31.85 14.07 14.31
C GLN A 183 31.15 13.44 15.54
N GLY A 184 31.45 12.19 15.88
CA GLY A 184 30.90 11.48 17.04
C GLY A 184 29.45 11.01 16.89
N HIS A 185 28.95 10.80 15.64
CA HIS A 185 27.64 10.22 15.40
C HIS A 185 27.72 8.88 14.63
N PRO A 186 27.03 7.81 15.11
CA PRO A 186 27.15 6.47 14.55
C PRO A 186 26.65 6.32 13.13
N ILE A 187 25.76 7.21 12.63
CA ILE A 187 25.25 7.18 11.26
C ILE A 187 26.36 7.22 10.21
N THR A 188 27.55 7.69 10.56
CA THR A 188 28.70 7.77 9.66
C THR A 188 29.57 6.53 9.63
N LYS A 189 29.26 5.50 10.42
CA LYS A 189 30.00 4.21 10.45
C LYS A 189 29.87 3.40 9.18
N GLU A 190 28.74 3.49 8.50
CA GLU A 190 28.56 2.98 7.17
C GLU A 190 28.36 4.16 6.22
N TRP A 191 29.13 4.20 5.14
CA TRP A 191 29.10 5.31 4.19
C TRP A 191 29.16 4.80 2.77
N ILE A 192 28.98 5.68 1.79
CA ILE A 192 29.04 5.32 0.38
C ILE A 192 30.31 5.84 -0.29
N GLU A 193 30.84 5.07 -1.22
CA GLU A 193 31.95 5.43 -2.07
C GLU A 193 31.62 5.22 -3.54
N ARG A 194 32.08 6.14 -4.38
CA ARG A 194 31.85 6.07 -5.83
C ARG A 194 32.68 4.93 -6.43
N ARG A 195 32.09 4.16 -7.32
CA ARG A 195 32.84 3.18 -8.13
C ARG A 195 33.73 3.87 -9.17
N PRO A 196 34.88 3.26 -9.52
CA PRO A 196 35.70 3.72 -10.65
C PRO A 196 34.88 3.65 -11.95
N ASP A 197 35.01 4.69 -12.79
CA ASP A 197 34.42 4.70 -14.14
C ASP A 197 35.44 4.04 -15.11
N ASN A 198 35.53 2.72 -15.03
CA ASN A 198 36.54 1.91 -15.78
C ASN A 198 35.89 0.99 -16.84
N GLY A 199 34.58 1.14 -17.10
CA GLY A 199 33.82 0.30 -18.03
C GLY A 199 33.40 -1.07 -17.46
N SER A 200 33.43 -1.23 -16.13
CA SER A 200 32.86 -2.40 -15.47
C SER A 200 31.34 -2.45 -15.69
N GLN A 201 30.78 -3.65 -15.76
CA GLN A 201 29.34 -3.92 -15.84
C GLN A 201 28.94 -4.77 -14.64
N ASP A 202 27.84 -4.40 -13.98
CA ASP A 202 27.25 -5.10 -12.84
C ASP A 202 25.74 -5.08 -13.01
N TRP A 203 25.19 -6.13 -13.60
CA TRP A 203 23.83 -6.21 -14.09
C TRP A 203 23.05 -7.28 -13.38
N TYR A 204 21.79 -6.98 -13.04
CA TYR A 204 20.82 -7.93 -12.53
C TYR A 204 19.79 -8.19 -13.62
N PHE A 205 19.82 -9.39 -14.18
CA PHE A 205 18.87 -9.84 -15.20
C PHE A 205 17.79 -10.72 -14.60
N LEU A 206 16.54 -10.32 -14.80
CA LEU A 206 15.35 -11.02 -14.36
C LEU A 206 14.57 -11.52 -15.57
N SER A 207 14.26 -12.82 -15.64
CA SER A 207 13.47 -13.44 -16.71
C SER A 207 12.24 -14.12 -16.11
N TYR A 208 11.09 -13.51 -16.21
CA TYR A 208 9.90 -13.91 -15.46
C TYR A 208 8.68 -14.25 -16.33
N GLY A 209 8.69 -13.90 -17.63
CA GLY A 209 7.52 -14.03 -18.46
C GLY A 209 6.38 -13.16 -17.89
N HIS A 210 5.23 -13.78 -17.59
CA HIS A 210 4.12 -13.11 -16.90
C HIS A 210 4.03 -13.46 -15.39
N ASP A 211 5.02 -14.13 -14.83
CA ASP A 211 5.09 -14.39 -13.39
C ASP A 211 5.69 -13.17 -12.66
N TYR A 212 4.92 -12.08 -12.62
CA TYR A 212 5.33 -10.79 -12.07
C TYR A 212 5.68 -10.84 -10.59
N GLN A 213 4.91 -11.62 -9.81
CA GLN A 213 5.15 -11.75 -8.37
C GLN A 213 6.50 -12.40 -8.07
N SER A 214 6.89 -13.41 -8.84
CA SER A 214 8.22 -14.00 -8.71
C SER A 214 9.34 -13.04 -9.10
N ALA A 215 9.13 -12.14 -10.07
CA ALA A 215 10.12 -11.11 -10.42
C ALA A 215 10.36 -10.14 -9.26
N LEU A 216 9.30 -9.71 -8.57
CA LEU A 216 9.40 -8.83 -7.40
C LEU A 216 10.08 -9.54 -6.22
N LYS A 217 9.79 -10.83 -6.02
CA LYS A 217 10.47 -11.64 -5.02
C LYS A 217 11.97 -11.79 -5.32
N ASP A 218 12.33 -12.03 -6.57
CA ASP A 218 13.75 -12.08 -6.98
C ASP A 218 14.41 -10.70 -6.78
N PHE A 219 13.73 -9.60 -7.12
CA PHE A 219 14.24 -8.25 -6.90
C PHE A 219 14.47 -7.98 -5.41
N THR A 220 13.49 -8.26 -4.55
CA THR A 220 13.63 -8.01 -3.11
C THR A 220 14.63 -8.94 -2.43
N SER A 221 14.98 -10.10 -3.04
CA SER A 221 16.01 -10.99 -2.50
C SER A 221 17.40 -10.39 -2.51
N PHE A 222 17.72 -9.50 -3.48
CA PHE A 222 19.01 -8.80 -3.48
C PHE A 222 18.91 -7.33 -3.07
N SER A 223 17.77 -6.72 -3.31
CA SER A 223 17.53 -5.31 -3.00
C SER A 223 16.95 -5.07 -1.60
N GLY A 224 16.69 -6.13 -0.83
CA GLY A 224 16.08 -6.10 0.49
C GLY A 224 14.56 -6.09 0.45
N PRO A 225 13.90 -6.50 1.54
CA PRO A 225 12.44 -6.59 1.61
C PRO A 225 11.76 -5.21 1.71
N ILE A 226 10.46 -5.17 1.45
CA ILE A 226 9.59 -4.06 1.84
C ILE A 226 9.46 -4.09 3.38
N PRO A 227 9.88 -3.08 4.14
CA PRO A 227 9.78 -3.11 5.60
C PRO A 227 8.32 -3.17 6.07
N LEU A 228 8.06 -3.93 7.13
CA LEU A 228 6.80 -3.82 7.86
C LEU A 228 6.88 -2.60 8.77
N LEU A 229 6.03 -1.60 8.51
CA LEU A 229 6.00 -0.37 9.30
C LEU A 229 5.45 -0.60 10.72
N PRO A 230 5.70 0.32 11.66
CA PRO A 230 4.99 0.32 12.93
C PRO A 230 3.47 0.34 12.67
N ARG A 231 2.70 -0.40 13.49
CA ARG A 231 1.24 -0.55 13.26
C ARG A 231 0.50 0.78 13.18
N TYR A 232 0.88 1.78 13.98
CA TYR A 232 0.29 3.12 13.94
C TYR A 232 0.44 3.82 12.57
N ALA A 233 1.46 3.47 11.79
CA ALA A 233 1.67 4.04 10.47
C ALA A 233 0.60 3.61 9.44
N TYR A 234 -0.11 2.53 9.73
CA TYR A 234 -1.25 2.08 8.92
C TYR A 234 -2.60 2.68 9.36
N GLY A 235 -2.59 3.70 10.20
CA GLY A 235 -3.75 4.44 10.64
C GLY A 235 -3.97 5.74 9.85
N ASN A 236 -4.67 6.67 10.46
CA ASN A 236 -4.98 7.98 9.91
C ASN A 236 -3.97 9.03 10.43
N TRP A 237 -3.40 9.81 9.52
CA TRP A 237 -2.44 10.87 9.81
C TRP A 237 -3.07 12.21 9.53
N HIS A 238 -3.06 13.11 10.51
CA HIS A 238 -3.41 14.50 10.31
C HIS A 238 -2.18 15.30 9.91
N SER A 239 -2.30 16.04 8.82
CA SER A 239 -1.26 16.93 8.30
C SER A 239 -1.92 18.12 7.61
N TRP A 240 -1.43 19.34 7.90
CA TRP A 240 -1.86 20.56 7.24
C TRP A 240 -0.75 21.61 7.34
N TYR A 241 -0.30 22.13 6.23
CA TYR A 241 0.54 23.32 6.21
C TYR A 241 -0.30 24.53 6.63
N TRP A 242 -0.29 24.82 7.91
CA TRP A 242 -1.09 25.85 8.55
C TRP A 242 -0.37 26.44 9.76
N LEU A 243 -0.63 27.73 10.06
CA LEU A 243 -0.09 28.39 11.24
C LEU A 243 -0.84 27.92 12.48
N TYR A 244 -0.43 26.80 13.04
CA TYR A 244 -0.96 26.29 14.30
C TYR A 244 -0.20 26.82 15.51
N SER A 245 -0.93 26.95 16.61
CA SER A 245 -0.38 26.98 17.97
C SER A 245 -0.57 25.63 18.69
N ASP A 246 0.13 25.44 19.83
CA ASP A 246 -0.09 24.28 20.71
C ASP A 246 -1.58 24.12 21.10
N GLY A 247 -2.25 25.23 21.44
CA GLY A 247 -3.67 25.21 21.81
C GLY A 247 -4.57 24.72 20.68
N GLU A 248 -4.33 25.15 19.44
CA GLU A 248 -5.13 24.72 18.29
C GLU A 248 -4.92 23.24 17.94
N PHE A 249 -3.71 22.70 18.12
CA PHE A 249 -3.49 21.27 17.99
C PHE A 249 -4.28 20.46 19.02
N ARG A 250 -4.36 20.93 20.28
CA ARG A 250 -5.14 20.28 21.34
C ARG A 250 -6.63 20.32 21.00
N GLU A 251 -7.16 21.45 20.59
CA GLU A 251 -8.56 21.60 20.17
C GLU A 251 -8.90 20.68 18.99
N MET A 252 -8.00 20.56 18.02
CA MET A 252 -8.16 19.67 16.88
C MET A 252 -8.24 18.21 17.33
N ILE A 253 -7.38 17.73 18.24
CA ILE A 253 -7.43 16.37 18.76
C ILE A 253 -8.71 16.12 19.55
N ASP A 254 -9.17 17.10 20.34
CA ASP A 254 -10.44 17.02 21.04
C ASP A 254 -11.63 16.89 20.06
N ASN A 255 -11.55 17.56 18.91
CA ASN A 255 -12.55 17.41 17.84
C ASN A 255 -12.51 16.02 17.20
N TYR A 256 -11.33 15.44 16.89
CA TYR A 256 -11.23 14.05 16.44
C TYR A 256 -11.93 13.09 17.38
N ARG A 257 -11.71 13.22 18.70
CA ARG A 257 -12.36 12.42 19.74
C ARG A 257 -13.87 12.67 19.82
N LYS A 258 -14.27 13.92 19.87
CA LYS A 258 -15.69 14.36 19.96
C LYS A 258 -16.53 13.81 18.82
N TYR A 259 -15.98 13.82 17.62
CA TYR A 259 -16.68 13.35 16.42
C TYR A 259 -16.44 11.86 16.13
N GLY A 260 -15.64 11.17 16.95
CA GLY A 260 -15.35 9.74 16.85
C GLY A 260 -14.64 9.37 15.56
N ILE A 261 -13.65 10.16 15.17
CA ILE A 261 -12.77 9.92 14.04
C ILE A 261 -11.42 9.49 14.59
N PRO A 262 -10.95 8.26 14.30
CA PRO A 262 -9.66 7.81 14.79
C PRO A 262 -8.49 8.55 14.12
N VAL A 263 -7.39 8.71 14.88
CA VAL A 263 -6.15 9.34 14.40
C VAL A 263 -4.96 8.78 15.18
N ASP A 264 -3.87 8.50 14.47
CA ASP A 264 -2.63 7.96 15.05
C ASP A 264 -1.47 8.93 14.99
N VAL A 265 -1.35 9.70 13.90
CA VAL A 265 -0.15 10.51 13.63
C VAL A 265 -0.52 11.97 13.44
N LEU A 266 0.25 12.84 14.08
CA LEU A 266 0.24 14.29 13.87
C LEU A 266 1.50 14.70 13.11
N CYS A 267 1.32 15.27 11.93
CA CYS A 267 2.38 15.91 11.16
C CYS A 267 2.32 17.41 11.43
N ILE A 268 3.31 17.97 12.08
CA ILE A 268 3.41 19.39 12.38
C ILE A 268 4.23 20.05 11.27
N ASP A 269 3.61 20.95 10.52
CA ASP A 269 4.22 21.56 9.36
C ASP A 269 5.13 22.75 9.72
N MET A 270 5.71 23.43 8.71
CA MET A 270 6.83 24.35 8.80
C MET A 270 6.64 25.55 9.73
N ASP A 271 5.42 26.05 9.92
CA ASP A 271 5.17 27.23 10.77
C ASP A 271 5.55 27.02 12.25
N ARG A 272 5.91 25.79 12.63
CA ARG A 272 6.42 25.46 13.97
C ARG A 272 7.77 26.10 14.30
N HIS A 273 8.58 26.43 13.29
CA HIS A 273 9.95 26.93 13.46
C HIS A 273 10.08 28.40 13.08
N ILE A 274 11.19 28.99 13.52
CA ILE A 274 11.66 30.30 13.04
C ILE A 274 12.31 30.15 11.67
N ASN A 275 12.62 31.24 10.97
CA ASN A 275 13.32 31.23 9.67
C ASN A 275 12.53 30.80 8.41
N GLY A 276 11.24 30.92 8.42
CA GLY A 276 10.43 30.78 7.19
C GLY A 276 10.52 29.38 6.56
N TRP A 277 11.00 29.24 5.30
CA TRP A 277 11.03 27.99 4.57
C TRP A 277 12.05 26.96 5.10
N TYR A 278 13.19 27.45 5.63
CA TYR A 278 14.24 26.62 6.19
C TYR A 278 14.44 26.97 7.65
N GLY A 279 14.08 26.08 8.56
CA GLY A 279 14.22 26.33 9.98
C GLY A 279 14.18 25.06 10.81
N TRP A 280 14.78 25.13 12.02
CA TRP A 280 14.94 23.99 12.93
C TRP A 280 14.44 24.29 14.33
N ASP A 281 14.82 25.45 14.89
CA ASP A 281 14.41 25.83 16.23
C ASP A 281 12.93 26.21 16.28
N TRP A 282 12.26 25.75 17.33
CA TRP A 282 10.82 25.97 17.54
C TRP A 282 10.52 27.49 17.73
N ASN A 283 9.42 27.90 17.17
CA ASN A 283 8.80 29.20 17.46
C ASN A 283 8.07 29.10 18.81
N LEU A 284 8.75 29.57 19.88
CA LEU A 284 8.24 29.46 21.24
C LEU A 284 7.04 30.38 21.52
N ASP A 285 6.75 31.36 20.65
CA ASP A 285 5.50 32.14 20.72
C ASP A 285 4.27 31.31 20.35
N LEU A 286 4.42 30.33 19.45
CA LEU A 286 3.35 29.38 19.05
C LEU A 286 3.37 28.12 19.91
N PHE A 287 4.53 27.63 20.26
CA PHE A 287 4.77 26.38 20.99
C PHE A 287 5.65 26.66 22.21
N PRO A 288 5.09 27.21 23.33
CA PRO A 288 5.87 27.63 24.48
C PRO A 288 6.70 26.53 25.16
N ASP A 289 6.21 25.27 25.07
CA ASP A 289 6.88 24.08 25.62
C ASP A 289 6.68 22.87 24.70
N PRO A 290 7.47 22.74 23.62
CA PRO A 290 7.35 21.63 22.69
C PRO A 290 7.54 20.26 23.36
N ALA A 291 8.44 20.15 24.35
CA ALA A 291 8.69 18.88 25.04
C ALA A 291 7.46 18.40 25.82
N LYS A 292 6.80 19.33 26.53
CA LYS A 292 5.54 19.02 27.22
C LYS A 292 4.44 18.65 26.23
N MET A 293 4.30 19.38 25.12
CA MET A 293 3.31 19.08 24.08
C MET A 293 3.48 17.65 23.54
N PHE A 294 4.72 17.27 23.21
CA PHE A 294 5.00 15.89 22.74
C PHE A 294 4.66 14.84 23.80
N ALA A 295 5.05 15.09 25.06
CA ALA A 295 4.74 14.17 26.15
C ALA A 295 3.23 13.99 26.36
N ASP A 296 2.47 15.08 26.28
CA ASP A 296 1.00 15.04 26.42
C ASP A 296 0.36 14.24 25.26
N PHE A 297 0.76 14.49 24.02
CA PHE A 297 0.24 13.76 22.87
C PHE A 297 0.65 12.27 22.85
N HIS A 298 1.85 11.94 23.32
CA HIS A 298 2.24 10.54 23.50
C HIS A 298 1.40 9.85 24.60
N ALA A 299 1.07 10.56 25.69
CA ALA A 299 0.16 10.04 26.71
C ALA A 299 -1.25 9.77 26.16
N ASP A 300 -1.62 10.45 25.09
CA ASP A 300 -2.86 10.28 24.33
C ASP A 300 -2.73 9.24 23.20
N HIS A 301 -1.64 8.49 23.16
CA HIS A 301 -1.31 7.44 22.17
C HIS A 301 -1.08 7.96 20.74
N LEU A 302 -0.81 9.26 20.56
CA LEU A 302 -0.48 9.84 19.25
C LEU A 302 1.01 9.74 18.97
N LYS A 303 1.37 9.67 17.70
CA LYS A 303 2.75 9.72 17.20
C LYS A 303 2.98 11.04 16.46
N LEU A 304 4.19 11.56 16.55
CA LEU A 304 4.49 12.91 16.07
C LEU A 304 5.67 12.92 15.11
N THR A 305 5.49 13.67 14.04
CA THR A 305 6.55 14.03 13.10
C THR A 305 6.43 15.51 12.73
N THR A 306 7.49 16.06 12.16
CA THR A 306 7.45 17.42 11.63
C THR A 306 7.98 17.47 10.21
N ASN A 307 7.42 18.38 9.41
CA ASN A 307 7.93 18.72 8.09
C ASN A 307 9.31 19.38 8.22
N MET A 308 10.22 19.02 7.33
CA MET A 308 11.58 19.56 7.26
C MET A 308 12.04 19.75 5.82
N HIS A 309 12.64 20.93 5.57
CA HIS A 309 13.39 21.20 4.35
C HIS A 309 14.89 21.20 4.67
N ILE A 310 15.60 20.17 4.29
CA ILE A 310 16.98 19.89 4.70
C ILE A 310 17.98 20.53 3.73
N ASP A 311 18.05 21.86 3.72
CA ASP A 311 19.01 22.57 2.86
C ASP A 311 19.95 23.48 3.65
N LEU A 312 19.42 24.24 4.59
CA LEU A 312 20.18 25.26 5.30
C LEU A 312 19.98 25.19 6.82
N LEU A 313 21.01 25.55 7.56
CA LEU A 313 20.98 25.91 8.99
C LEU A 313 21.43 27.35 9.14
N HIS A 314 20.58 28.18 9.76
CA HIS A 314 20.83 29.62 9.90
C HIS A 314 21.63 29.97 11.17
N SER A 315 22.34 31.11 11.14
CA SER A 315 23.22 31.53 12.23
C SER A 315 22.50 31.88 13.56
N ASN A 316 21.20 32.17 13.51
CA ASN A 316 20.34 32.41 14.66
C ASN A 316 19.77 31.14 15.31
N GLU A 317 20.09 29.95 14.79
CA GLU A 317 19.62 28.69 15.33
C GLU A 317 20.61 28.04 16.29
N SER A 318 20.10 27.33 17.27
CA SER A 318 20.88 26.81 18.40
C SER A 318 21.97 25.79 17.97
N ALA A 319 21.76 25.03 16.92
CA ALA A 319 22.72 24.06 16.39
C ALA A 319 23.84 24.72 15.56
N TYR A 320 23.66 25.95 15.07
CA TYR A 320 24.60 26.61 14.16
C TYR A 320 26.00 26.76 14.75
N ALA A 321 26.14 27.43 15.91
CA ALA A 321 27.44 27.67 16.50
C ALA A 321 28.21 26.37 16.85
N PRO A 322 27.56 25.33 17.44
CA PRO A 322 28.19 24.04 17.62
C PRO A 322 28.62 23.38 16.31
N MET A 323 27.77 23.38 15.27
CA MET A 323 28.11 22.82 13.97
C MET A 323 29.23 23.57 13.27
N LYS A 324 29.22 24.90 13.31
CA LYS A 324 30.31 25.74 12.76
C LYS A 324 31.66 25.41 13.39
N LYS A 325 31.67 25.17 14.71
CA LYS A 325 32.87 24.73 15.42
C LYS A 325 33.32 23.34 14.99
N ASP A 326 32.40 22.39 14.81
CA ASP A 326 32.71 21.02 14.40
C ASP A 326 33.26 20.96 12.96
N LEU A 327 32.71 21.79 12.05
CA LEU A 327 33.00 21.75 10.61
C LEU A 327 34.19 22.63 10.22
N GLY A 328 34.46 23.71 10.99
CA GLY A 328 35.49 24.69 10.67
C GLY A 328 35.13 25.65 9.52
N PRO A 329 35.99 26.64 9.22
CA PRO A 329 35.66 27.71 8.28
C PRO A 329 35.58 27.26 6.82
N GLU A 330 36.13 26.12 6.48
CA GLU A 330 36.09 25.58 5.11
C GLU A 330 34.69 25.04 4.75
N LEU A 331 34.05 24.32 5.66
CA LEU A 331 32.72 23.72 5.44
C LEU A 331 31.57 24.60 5.96
N ALA A 332 31.88 25.62 6.79
CA ALA A 332 30.91 26.59 7.33
C ALA A 332 31.46 28.03 7.23
N PRO A 333 31.66 28.57 6.01
CA PRO A 333 32.34 29.84 5.84
C PRO A 333 31.50 31.09 6.15
N GLY A 334 30.19 31.00 6.06
CA GLY A 334 29.25 32.14 6.15
C GLY A 334 28.39 32.16 7.41
N ASP A 335 27.22 32.77 7.27
CA ASP A 335 26.17 32.87 8.30
C ASP A 335 25.10 31.81 8.18
N THR A 336 25.26 30.89 7.24
CA THR A 336 24.46 29.68 7.05
C THR A 336 25.37 28.49 6.85
N ILE A 337 24.87 27.29 7.14
CA ILE A 337 25.53 26.04 6.82
C ILE A 337 24.65 25.32 5.82
N THR A 338 25.19 25.01 4.62
CA THR A 338 24.50 24.15 3.64
C THR A 338 24.57 22.71 4.11
N LEU A 339 23.42 22.07 4.26
CA LEU A 339 23.29 20.70 4.77
C LEU A 339 23.46 19.66 3.64
N ASN A 340 24.65 19.61 3.05
CA ASN A 340 25.01 18.57 2.09
C ASN A 340 25.27 17.25 2.82
N LEU A 341 24.24 16.39 2.93
CA LEU A 341 24.33 15.11 3.63
C LEU A 341 25.15 14.04 2.90
N PHE A 342 25.69 14.32 1.71
CA PHE A 342 26.73 13.50 1.07
C PHE A 342 28.13 13.80 1.62
N ASN A 343 28.29 14.93 2.31
CA ASN A 343 29.51 15.22 3.06
C ASN A 343 29.40 14.60 4.47
N ARG A 344 30.19 13.59 4.72
CA ARG A 344 30.20 12.81 5.95
C ARG A 344 30.40 13.62 7.22
N LYS A 345 31.24 14.69 7.20
CA LYS A 345 31.44 15.57 8.34
C LYS A 345 30.21 16.41 8.62
N ILE A 346 29.58 16.96 7.58
CA ILE A 346 28.32 17.72 7.70
C ILE A 346 27.22 16.82 8.25
N ALA A 347 27.02 15.63 7.66
CA ALA A 347 26.03 14.69 8.14
C ALA A 347 26.26 14.30 9.60
N GLY A 348 27.46 13.89 9.99
CA GLY A 348 27.75 13.51 11.38
C GLY A 348 27.51 14.63 12.37
N SER A 349 27.91 15.87 12.04
CA SER A 349 27.65 17.02 12.91
C SER A 349 26.16 17.38 12.97
N PHE A 350 25.46 17.34 11.84
CA PHE A 350 24.03 17.63 11.75
C PHE A 350 23.19 16.65 12.57
N PHE A 351 23.42 15.35 12.38
CA PHE A 351 22.68 14.33 13.16
C PHE A 351 22.94 14.50 14.66
N ARG A 352 24.20 14.70 15.09
CA ARG A 352 24.53 14.89 16.49
C ARG A 352 23.98 16.20 17.09
N ARG A 353 23.93 17.29 16.33
CA ARG A 353 23.60 18.61 16.88
C ARG A 353 22.13 18.97 16.74
N GLU A 354 21.47 18.49 15.68
CA GLU A 354 20.10 18.85 15.41
C GLU A 354 19.17 17.64 15.52
N ILE A 355 19.45 16.54 14.84
CA ILE A 355 18.53 15.38 14.81
C ILE A 355 18.41 14.73 16.19
N ASP A 356 19.52 14.56 16.94
CA ASP A 356 19.49 14.07 18.33
C ASP A 356 18.65 14.96 19.24
N LYS A 357 18.73 16.30 19.05
CA LYS A 357 17.91 17.26 19.79
C LYS A 357 16.42 17.05 19.51
N MET A 358 16.05 16.85 18.24
CA MET A 358 14.67 16.63 17.85
C MET A 358 14.10 15.34 18.45
N TYR A 359 14.84 14.25 18.38
CA TYR A 359 14.44 12.99 19.05
C TYR A 359 14.40 13.13 20.56
N GLY A 360 15.25 13.98 21.15
CA GLY A 360 15.21 14.31 22.57
C GLY A 360 13.93 15.04 23.01
N LEU A 361 13.23 15.71 22.09
CA LEU A 361 11.90 16.29 22.31
C LEU A 361 10.76 15.27 22.23
N GLY A 362 11.01 14.10 21.63
CA GLY A 362 10.01 13.04 21.53
C GLY A 362 9.58 12.68 20.10
N TRP A 363 10.30 13.05 19.06
CA TRP A 363 9.93 12.66 17.69
C TRP A 363 9.90 11.15 17.50
N ASP A 364 8.89 10.68 16.80
CA ASP A 364 8.74 9.26 16.49
C ASP A 364 9.47 8.88 15.22
N PHE A 365 9.38 9.72 14.19
CA PHE A 365 10.06 9.58 12.90
C PHE A 365 10.19 10.94 12.23
N LEU A 366 10.86 10.98 11.08
CA LEU A 366 11.15 12.23 10.39
C LEU A 366 10.42 12.32 9.06
N TRP A 367 9.96 13.53 8.71
CA TRP A 367 9.40 13.85 7.40
C TRP A 367 10.34 14.80 6.66
N ASP A 368 11.03 14.27 5.61
CA ASP A 368 11.84 15.04 4.67
C ASP A 368 11.00 15.44 3.46
N ASP A 369 10.60 16.70 3.41
CA ASP A 369 9.76 17.25 2.35
C ASP A 369 10.58 18.00 1.27
N ASN A 370 11.87 17.77 1.20
CA ASN A 370 12.69 18.43 0.21
C ASN A 370 12.57 17.80 -1.17
N GLY A 371 12.09 18.57 -2.14
CA GLY A 371 12.00 18.22 -3.56
C GLY A 371 13.31 18.28 -4.35
N ALA A 372 14.47 18.08 -3.69
CA ALA A 372 15.76 18.09 -4.36
C ALA A 372 15.96 16.81 -5.18
N TYR A 373 15.58 16.84 -6.45
CA TYR A 373 15.71 15.71 -7.38
C TYR A 373 17.07 15.65 -8.09
N ALA A 374 17.90 16.68 -7.95
CA ALA A 374 19.19 16.72 -8.61
C ALA A 374 20.18 15.83 -7.88
N ALA A 375 20.77 14.88 -8.63
CA ALA A 375 21.91 14.12 -8.14
C ALA A 375 23.07 15.06 -7.79
N PRO A 376 23.75 14.89 -6.64
CA PRO A 376 24.92 15.69 -6.31
C PRO A 376 26.06 15.39 -7.27
N ALA A 377 26.95 16.36 -7.50
CA ALA A 377 28.09 16.21 -8.40
C ALA A 377 29.01 15.04 -7.99
N GLU A 378 29.10 14.78 -6.68
CA GLU A 378 29.89 13.70 -6.12
C GLU A 378 29.31 12.31 -6.46
N PHE A 379 27.98 12.20 -6.57
CA PHE A 379 27.26 10.96 -6.84
C PHE A 379 26.19 11.13 -7.91
N PRO A 380 26.55 11.34 -9.17
CA PRO A 380 25.59 11.66 -10.25
C PRO A 380 24.66 10.47 -10.62
N SER A 381 24.93 9.28 -10.09
CA SER A 381 24.17 8.06 -10.38
C SER A 381 23.04 7.79 -9.37
N ILE A 382 22.89 8.60 -8.32
CA ILE A 382 21.87 8.38 -7.29
C ILE A 382 21.03 9.63 -7.05
N ASP A 383 19.77 9.42 -6.77
CA ASP A 383 18.87 10.45 -6.30
C ASP A 383 19.21 10.86 -4.86
N MET A 384 19.12 12.15 -4.56
CA MET A 384 19.37 12.68 -3.22
C MET A 384 18.40 12.08 -2.18
N ASN A 385 17.14 11.89 -2.56
CA ASN A 385 16.11 11.34 -1.67
C ASN A 385 16.40 9.88 -1.27
N LEU A 386 17.02 9.09 -2.16
CA LEU A 386 17.44 7.73 -1.82
C LEU A 386 18.46 7.70 -0.69
N TRP A 387 19.46 8.58 -0.77
CA TRP A 387 20.50 8.66 0.26
C TRP A 387 19.99 9.25 1.57
N ARG A 388 19.20 10.32 1.51
CA ARG A 388 18.54 10.89 2.70
C ARG A 388 17.63 9.87 3.37
N GLY A 389 16.79 9.19 2.59
CA GLY A 389 15.92 8.11 3.08
C GLY A 389 16.72 7.04 3.83
N HIS A 390 17.85 6.60 3.26
CA HIS A 390 18.76 5.67 3.94
C HIS A 390 19.22 6.23 5.30
N LEU A 391 19.80 7.44 5.32
CA LEU A 391 20.34 8.02 6.55
C LEU A 391 19.29 8.15 7.66
N PHE A 392 18.12 8.70 7.35
CA PHE A 392 17.07 8.92 8.37
C PHE A 392 16.41 7.64 8.82
N PHE A 393 16.21 6.70 7.91
CA PHE A 393 15.62 5.40 8.25
C PHE A 393 16.55 4.57 9.14
N GLU A 394 17.84 4.53 8.81
CA GLU A 394 18.85 3.82 9.61
C GLU A 394 19.10 4.49 10.96
N ASP A 395 19.08 5.82 11.02
CA ASP A 395 19.16 6.55 12.30
C ASP A 395 17.95 6.25 13.19
N ASN A 396 16.74 6.20 12.63
CA ASN A 396 15.53 5.83 13.37
C ASN A 396 15.63 4.39 13.89
N ALA A 397 16.12 3.45 13.08
CA ALA A 397 16.38 2.06 13.46
C ALA A 397 17.44 1.95 14.57
N ALA A 398 18.54 2.69 14.46
CA ALA A 398 19.63 2.71 15.45
C ALA A 398 19.19 3.18 16.84
N ARG A 399 18.05 3.90 16.93
CA ARG A 399 17.42 4.31 18.20
C ARG A 399 16.56 3.21 18.85
N GLY A 400 16.57 1.99 18.28
CA GLY A 400 15.80 0.84 18.78
C GLY A 400 14.31 0.92 18.48
N LYS A 401 13.90 1.77 17.53
CA LYS A 401 12.53 1.87 17.05
C LYS A 401 12.36 0.95 15.83
N ARG A 402 11.14 0.47 15.57
CA ARG A 402 10.79 -0.03 14.24
C ARG A 402 10.77 1.19 13.32
N PRO A 403 11.65 1.24 12.29
CA PRO A 403 11.91 2.49 11.61
C PRO A 403 10.76 2.90 10.70
N LEU A 404 10.57 4.21 10.63
CA LEU A 404 9.66 4.89 9.72
C LEU A 404 10.33 6.18 9.25
N TYR A 405 10.15 6.49 7.99
CA TYR A 405 10.58 7.72 7.35
C TYR A 405 9.45 8.17 6.42
N LEU A 406 9.12 9.45 6.42
CA LEU A 406 8.22 10.03 5.42
C LEU A 406 9.06 10.94 4.51
N GLY A 407 9.03 10.66 3.21
CA GLY A 407 9.81 11.44 2.27
C GLY A 407 9.42 11.21 0.83
N ARG A 408 10.21 11.82 -0.05
CA ARG A 408 10.03 11.67 -1.50
C ARG A 408 10.85 10.49 -1.97
N TYR A 409 10.25 9.57 -2.74
CA TYR A 409 10.94 8.38 -3.22
C TYR A 409 11.98 8.72 -4.29
N GLY A 410 13.13 8.11 -4.23
CA GLY A 410 14.30 8.40 -5.07
C GLY A 410 14.79 7.23 -5.91
N GLY A 411 13.93 6.35 -6.42
CA GLY A 411 14.31 5.29 -7.34
C GLY A 411 14.47 3.90 -6.73
N LEU A 412 14.99 2.95 -7.54
CA LEU A 412 15.15 1.56 -7.11
C LEU A 412 16.09 1.43 -5.91
N GLY A 413 15.70 0.63 -4.94
CA GLY A 413 16.34 0.53 -3.62
C GLY A 413 15.68 1.37 -2.54
N GLY A 414 14.95 2.43 -2.92
CA GLY A 414 14.23 3.32 -2.00
C GLY A 414 13.04 2.66 -1.31
N HIS A 415 12.53 1.56 -1.85
CA HIS A 415 11.44 0.78 -1.23
C HIS A 415 11.77 0.30 0.19
N ARG A 416 13.06 0.28 0.56
CA ARG A 416 13.51 -0.05 1.92
C ARG A 416 13.28 1.07 2.93
N TYR A 417 12.94 2.27 2.47
CA TYR A 417 12.83 3.47 3.31
C TYR A 417 11.44 4.12 3.19
N PRO A 418 10.35 3.37 3.45
CA PRO A 418 8.99 3.91 3.39
C PRO A 418 8.68 4.81 4.61
N ALA A 419 7.62 5.65 4.49
CA ALA A 419 6.68 5.74 3.38
C ALA A 419 7.01 6.94 2.48
N GLY A 420 6.51 6.91 1.25
CA GLY A 420 6.51 8.07 0.38
C GLY A 420 5.20 8.86 0.43
N PHE A 421 5.18 10.07 -0.14
CA PHE A 421 3.97 10.81 -0.43
C PHE A 421 3.98 11.32 -1.88
N SER A 422 2.78 11.47 -2.45
CA SER A 422 2.61 11.65 -3.89
C SER A 422 2.97 13.06 -4.42
N GLY A 423 3.31 13.99 -3.53
CA GLY A 423 3.65 15.37 -3.87
C GLY A 423 2.44 16.32 -3.84
N ASP A 424 2.70 17.60 -4.15
CA ASP A 424 1.77 18.73 -4.02
C ASP A 424 0.78 18.79 -5.19
N THR A 425 -0.19 17.89 -5.23
CA THR A 425 -1.15 17.77 -6.33
C THR A 425 -2.33 18.74 -6.19
N PHE A 426 -2.97 19.05 -7.31
CA PHE A 426 -4.20 19.85 -7.28
C PHE A 426 -5.39 19.02 -6.78
N ALA A 427 -6.29 19.68 -6.06
CA ALA A 427 -7.53 19.11 -5.54
C ALA A 427 -8.59 19.03 -6.66
N THR A 428 -8.44 18.08 -7.57
CA THR A 428 -9.31 17.86 -8.72
C THR A 428 -9.68 16.40 -8.90
N TRP A 429 -10.76 16.14 -9.64
CA TRP A 429 -11.20 14.80 -10.01
C TRP A 429 -10.16 14.07 -10.88
N GLU A 430 -9.51 14.81 -11.78
CA GLU A 430 -8.44 14.28 -12.64
C GLU A 430 -7.22 13.86 -11.81
N SER A 431 -6.93 14.59 -10.72
CA SER A 431 -5.86 14.22 -9.79
C SER A 431 -6.22 12.96 -9.01
N LEU A 432 -7.45 12.82 -8.55
CA LEU A 432 -7.91 11.59 -7.90
C LEU A 432 -7.77 10.39 -8.85
N ASP A 433 -8.23 10.50 -10.10
CA ASP A 433 -8.10 9.44 -11.09
C ASP A 433 -6.62 9.07 -11.33
N PHE A 434 -5.75 10.06 -11.50
CA PHE A 434 -4.32 9.81 -11.68
C PHE A 434 -3.68 9.15 -10.44
N GLN A 435 -4.06 9.57 -9.23
CA GLN A 435 -3.51 9.02 -8.00
C GLN A 435 -3.86 7.55 -7.78
N THR A 436 -5.00 7.07 -8.28
CA THR A 436 -5.31 5.64 -8.25
C THR A 436 -4.34 4.83 -9.10
N VAL A 437 -4.00 5.32 -10.31
CA VAL A 437 -3.01 4.70 -11.21
C VAL A 437 -1.60 4.83 -10.63
N TYR A 438 -1.27 5.97 -10.03
CA TYR A 438 -0.01 6.23 -9.35
C TYR A 438 0.22 5.23 -8.21
N ASN A 439 -0.82 4.98 -7.39
CA ASN A 439 -0.79 4.02 -6.30
C ASN A 439 -0.57 2.58 -6.80
N THR A 440 -1.29 2.15 -7.83
CA THR A 440 -1.14 0.77 -8.37
C THR A 440 0.23 0.56 -9.01
N SER A 441 0.76 1.56 -9.70
CA SER A 441 2.07 1.49 -10.36
C SER A 441 3.22 1.42 -9.35
N SER A 442 3.03 1.87 -8.11
CA SER A 442 4.04 1.76 -7.05
C SER A 442 4.40 0.31 -6.70
N ALA A 443 3.48 -0.63 -6.91
CA ALA A 443 3.73 -2.06 -6.74
C ALA A 443 4.86 -2.56 -7.65
N ASN A 444 4.99 -2.02 -8.86
CA ASN A 444 6.03 -2.38 -9.83
C ASN A 444 7.44 -1.90 -9.44
N VAL A 445 7.58 -1.22 -8.32
CA VAL A 445 8.85 -0.81 -7.69
C VAL A 445 8.88 -1.15 -6.19
N CYS A 446 7.95 -1.98 -5.73
CA CYS A 446 7.87 -2.48 -4.34
C CYS A 446 7.70 -1.37 -3.30
N PHE A 447 7.15 -0.20 -3.63
CA PHE A 447 7.12 0.94 -2.72
C PHE A 447 5.74 1.22 -2.13
N LEU A 448 5.72 1.71 -0.87
CA LEU A 448 4.51 2.12 -0.17
C LEU A 448 4.35 3.64 -0.22
N TRP A 449 3.26 4.09 -0.82
CA TRP A 449 2.87 5.48 -0.89
C TRP A 449 1.76 5.84 0.08
N THR A 450 1.82 7.07 0.60
CA THR A 450 0.68 7.80 1.12
C THR A 450 0.27 8.87 0.10
N HIS A 451 -0.94 9.35 0.19
CA HIS A 451 -1.45 10.40 -0.70
C HIS A 451 -1.83 11.63 0.11
N ASP A 452 -1.74 12.81 -0.50
CA ASP A 452 -2.37 13.99 0.05
C ASP A 452 -3.88 13.89 -0.20
N LEU A 453 -4.57 13.11 0.65
CA LEU A 453 -5.99 12.80 0.47
C LEU A 453 -6.81 14.09 0.39
N GLY A 454 -7.57 14.22 -0.70
CA GLY A 454 -8.32 15.41 -1.04
C GLY A 454 -7.57 16.38 -1.97
N GLY A 455 -6.32 16.08 -2.34
CA GLY A 455 -5.43 16.97 -3.09
C GLY A 455 -4.75 17.99 -2.19
N TYR A 456 -3.56 18.44 -2.53
CA TYR A 456 -2.81 19.39 -1.70
C TYR A 456 -3.33 20.82 -1.82
N GLN A 457 -3.57 21.31 -3.06
CA GLN A 457 -3.93 22.71 -3.33
C GLN A 457 -5.04 22.84 -4.38
N ASN A 458 -5.87 23.90 -4.25
CA ASN A 458 -6.91 24.24 -5.24
C ASN A 458 -6.35 25.08 -6.38
N GLU A 459 -5.52 26.04 -6.05
CA GLU A 459 -4.97 27.02 -6.97
C GLU A 459 -3.48 27.18 -6.67
N TRP A 460 -2.70 27.50 -7.71
CA TRP A 460 -1.31 27.84 -7.52
C TRP A 460 -1.19 29.14 -6.72
N TRP A 461 -0.26 29.19 -5.79
CA TRP A 461 0.04 30.41 -5.05
C TRP A 461 0.57 31.49 -5.99
N ASP A 462 -0.18 32.60 -6.13
CA ASP A 462 0.21 33.78 -6.90
C ASP A 462 0.74 34.85 -5.93
N PRO A 463 2.05 35.17 -5.93
CA PRO A 463 2.61 36.16 -5.04
C PRO A 463 2.06 37.57 -5.29
N GLU A 464 1.51 37.83 -6.49
CA GLU A 464 0.86 39.12 -6.82
C GLU A 464 -0.58 39.19 -6.29
N LYS A 465 -1.21 38.03 -6.01
CA LYS A 465 -2.59 37.90 -5.53
C LYS A 465 -2.71 36.89 -4.37
N PRO A 466 -1.93 37.05 -3.30
CA PRO A 466 -1.83 36.04 -2.25
C PRO A 466 -3.15 35.76 -1.51
N PHE A 467 -4.16 36.61 -1.65
CA PHE A 467 -5.46 36.52 -0.96
C PHE A 467 -6.64 36.26 -1.93
N ALA A 468 -6.38 36.05 -3.22
CA ALA A 468 -7.43 35.87 -4.23
C ALA A 468 -7.89 34.40 -4.37
N GLN A 469 -7.84 33.63 -3.30
CA GLN A 469 -8.29 32.24 -3.29
C GLN A 469 -9.83 32.18 -3.20
N THR A 470 -10.47 32.09 -4.34
CA THR A 470 -11.94 32.13 -4.49
C THR A 470 -12.58 30.78 -4.84
N ALA A 471 -11.79 29.78 -5.22
CA ALA A 471 -12.31 28.45 -5.55
C ALA A 471 -12.83 27.74 -4.30
N SER A 472 -14.09 27.37 -4.28
CA SER A 472 -14.66 26.54 -3.23
C SER A 472 -14.16 25.10 -3.38
N TYR A 473 -13.84 24.47 -2.25
CA TYR A 473 -13.45 23.06 -2.24
C TYR A 473 -14.69 22.16 -2.38
N ASP A 474 -14.61 21.14 -3.23
CA ASP A 474 -15.70 20.20 -3.46
C ASP A 474 -15.74 19.13 -2.33
N PRO A 475 -16.76 19.12 -1.45
CA PRO A 475 -16.83 18.14 -0.38
C PRO A 475 -17.06 16.70 -0.88
N GLU A 476 -17.62 16.51 -2.09
CA GLU A 476 -17.74 15.19 -2.68
C GLU A 476 -16.36 14.66 -3.11
N LEU A 477 -15.53 15.52 -3.70
CA LEU A 477 -14.16 15.15 -4.04
C LEU A 477 -13.39 14.68 -2.79
N LEU A 478 -13.49 15.42 -1.66
CA LEU A 478 -12.89 14.98 -0.39
C LEU A 478 -13.40 13.60 0.02
N LEU A 479 -14.73 13.40 -0.01
CA LEU A 479 -15.30 12.10 0.33
C LEU A 479 -14.74 10.96 -0.52
N ARG A 480 -14.69 11.12 -1.83
CA ARG A 480 -14.18 10.07 -2.74
C ARG A 480 -12.68 9.80 -2.54
N TRP A 481 -11.90 10.84 -2.26
CA TRP A 481 -10.51 10.67 -1.84
C TRP A 481 -10.37 9.91 -0.53
N MET A 482 -11.22 10.20 0.48
CA MET A 482 -11.19 9.50 1.76
C MET A 482 -11.63 8.03 1.63
N GLN A 483 -12.59 7.74 0.74
CA GLN A 483 -13.00 6.37 0.40
C GLN A 483 -11.89 5.60 -0.32
N PHE A 484 -11.17 6.25 -1.25
CA PHE A 484 -9.96 5.69 -1.85
C PHE A 484 -8.88 5.43 -0.79
N GLY A 485 -8.59 6.43 0.06
CA GLY A 485 -7.61 6.32 1.14
C GLY A 485 -7.91 5.19 2.13
N ALA A 486 -9.19 4.94 2.41
CA ALA A 486 -9.61 3.86 3.31
C ALA A 486 -9.23 2.45 2.79
N LEU A 487 -8.99 2.32 1.50
CA LEU A 487 -8.57 1.10 0.82
C LEU A 487 -7.14 1.21 0.27
N THR A 488 -6.29 1.96 0.96
CA THR A 488 -4.83 2.01 0.83
C THR A 488 -4.19 1.64 2.16
N PRO A 489 -2.89 1.31 2.22
CA PRO A 489 -2.28 0.88 3.48
C PRO A 489 -2.29 1.91 4.60
N ALA A 490 -2.22 3.21 4.28
CA ALA A 490 -2.21 4.30 5.27
C ALA A 490 -3.00 5.50 4.75
N MET A 491 -3.73 6.18 5.62
CA MET A 491 -4.48 7.39 5.30
C MET A 491 -3.71 8.63 5.77
N ARG A 492 -3.40 9.56 4.89
CA ARG A 492 -2.79 10.84 5.26
C ARG A 492 -3.47 11.98 4.49
N ASN A 493 -4.02 12.94 5.19
CA ASN A 493 -4.48 14.17 4.58
C ASN A 493 -3.39 15.24 4.74
N GLN A 494 -3.03 15.90 3.65
CA GLN A 494 -2.13 17.05 3.66
C GLN A 494 -2.76 18.15 2.82
N THR A 495 -2.58 19.40 3.25
CA THR A 495 -3.22 20.56 2.61
C THR A 495 -2.26 21.74 2.61
N ALA A 496 -2.24 22.49 1.52
CA ALA A 496 -1.57 23.76 1.42
C ALA A 496 -2.17 24.80 2.37
N LYS A 497 -1.44 25.86 2.63
CA LYS A 497 -1.88 27.02 3.42
C LYS A 497 -2.93 27.85 2.65
N GLN A 498 -4.06 27.20 2.35
CA GLN A 498 -5.17 27.77 1.60
C GLN A 498 -6.47 27.62 2.39
N ILE A 499 -7.05 28.74 2.79
CA ILE A 499 -8.28 28.79 3.61
C ILE A 499 -9.49 28.15 2.89
N SER A 500 -9.46 28.12 1.54
CA SER A 500 -10.52 27.52 0.73
C SER A 500 -10.56 25.99 0.82
N ILE A 501 -9.48 25.34 1.30
CA ILE A 501 -9.40 23.88 1.41
C ILE A 501 -9.51 23.48 2.88
N CYS A 502 -10.71 23.42 3.39
CA CYS A 502 -10.94 22.82 4.70
C CYS A 502 -11.21 21.33 4.57
N LYS A 503 -10.34 20.50 5.13
CA LYS A 503 -10.46 19.03 5.15
C LYS A 503 -10.87 18.47 6.51
N TYR A 504 -11.20 19.30 7.46
CA TYR A 504 -11.78 18.80 8.70
C TYR A 504 -13.13 18.13 8.42
N PRO A 505 -13.25 16.83 8.70
CA PRO A 505 -14.52 16.12 8.41
C PRO A 505 -15.74 16.75 9.08
N TRP A 506 -15.58 17.23 10.31
CA TRP A 506 -16.66 17.85 11.09
C TRP A 506 -17.13 19.22 10.58
N GLU A 507 -16.36 19.87 9.69
CA GLU A 507 -16.75 21.11 9.03
C GLU A 507 -17.45 20.87 7.68
N GLN A 508 -17.49 19.63 7.22
CA GLN A 508 -18.18 19.27 5.99
C GLN A 508 -19.70 19.22 6.22
N PRO A 509 -20.51 19.48 5.18
CA PRO A 509 -21.93 19.23 5.24
C PRO A 509 -22.22 17.79 5.69
N ARG A 510 -23.27 17.60 6.49
CA ARG A 510 -23.56 16.32 7.13
C ARG A 510 -23.61 15.13 6.16
N GLU A 511 -24.12 15.34 4.94
CA GLU A 511 -24.22 14.28 3.91
C GLU A 511 -22.85 13.77 3.45
N TYR A 512 -21.77 14.53 3.66
CA TYR A 512 -20.37 14.15 3.36
C TYR A 512 -19.63 13.76 4.64
N PHE A 513 -19.85 14.47 5.75
CA PHE A 513 -19.22 14.18 7.04
C PHE A 513 -19.44 12.73 7.49
N GLU A 514 -20.69 12.26 7.50
CA GLU A 514 -21.00 10.90 7.96
C GLU A 514 -20.27 9.84 7.12
N PRO A 515 -20.33 9.86 5.78
CA PRO A 515 -19.58 8.90 4.97
C PRO A 515 -18.06 9.03 5.09
N ILE A 516 -17.51 10.23 5.29
CA ILE A 516 -16.06 10.41 5.53
C ILE A 516 -15.68 9.73 6.84
N ARG A 517 -16.40 9.97 7.92
CA ARG A 517 -16.15 9.34 9.22
C ARG A 517 -16.22 7.82 9.11
N GLU A 518 -17.24 7.29 8.43
CA GLU A 518 -17.39 5.85 8.23
C GLU A 518 -16.26 5.26 7.39
N ALA A 519 -15.73 5.97 6.38
CA ALA A 519 -14.58 5.54 5.60
C ALA A 519 -13.32 5.43 6.47
N VAL A 520 -13.05 6.41 7.34
CA VAL A 520 -11.91 6.35 8.26
C VAL A 520 -12.08 5.19 9.25
N ARG A 521 -13.26 5.04 9.86
CA ARG A 521 -13.53 3.92 10.78
C ARG A 521 -13.42 2.56 10.12
N PHE A 522 -13.85 2.46 8.87
CA PHE A 522 -13.73 1.22 8.09
C PHE A 522 -12.28 0.84 7.83
N HIS A 523 -11.42 1.83 7.55
CA HIS A 523 -9.98 1.61 7.44
C HIS A 523 -9.38 1.02 8.74
N TYR A 524 -9.77 1.56 9.89
CA TYR A 524 -9.36 1.01 11.19
C TYR A 524 -9.93 -0.39 11.43
N ALA A 525 -11.17 -0.61 11.08
CA ALA A 525 -11.75 -1.95 11.16
C ALA A 525 -10.99 -2.96 10.30
N LEU A 526 -10.53 -2.58 9.11
CA LEU A 526 -9.74 -3.43 8.22
C LEU A 526 -8.28 -3.62 8.67
N ASN A 527 -7.81 -2.95 9.72
CA ASN A 527 -6.40 -2.98 10.08
C ASN A 527 -5.81 -4.40 10.30
N PRO A 528 -6.50 -5.38 10.93
CA PRO A 528 -5.99 -6.76 11.03
C PRO A 528 -5.72 -7.38 9.65
N TYR A 529 -6.55 -7.10 8.66
CA TYR A 529 -6.34 -7.50 7.28
C TYR A 529 -5.17 -6.77 6.63
N ILE A 530 -5.15 -5.42 6.73
CA ILE A 530 -4.09 -4.57 6.17
C ILE A 530 -2.72 -4.97 6.72
N TYR A 531 -2.63 -5.17 8.03
CA TYR A 531 -1.37 -5.50 8.70
C TYR A 531 -0.85 -6.89 8.34
N SER A 532 -1.76 -7.87 8.22
CA SER A 532 -1.43 -9.21 7.74
C SER A 532 -0.95 -9.20 6.29
N MET A 533 -1.58 -8.39 5.41
CA MET A 533 -1.15 -8.24 4.03
C MET A 533 0.17 -7.47 3.90
N SER A 534 0.42 -6.51 4.79
CA SER A 534 1.72 -5.81 4.87
C SER A 534 2.84 -6.73 5.33
N ARG A 535 2.58 -7.66 6.24
CA ARG A 535 3.53 -8.74 6.58
C ARG A 535 3.82 -9.62 5.37
N LYS A 536 2.79 -9.98 4.61
CA LYS A 536 2.97 -10.74 3.38
C LYS A 536 3.80 -9.97 2.35
N ALA A 537 3.61 -8.65 2.24
CA ALA A 537 4.43 -7.80 1.37
C ALA A 537 5.92 -7.83 1.76
N TYR A 538 6.23 -7.78 3.06
CA TYR A 538 7.59 -7.98 3.57
C TYR A 538 8.20 -9.32 3.14
N GLU A 539 7.42 -10.40 3.19
CA GLU A 539 7.89 -11.76 2.87
C GLU A 539 8.04 -12.04 1.37
N THR A 540 7.27 -11.33 0.53
CA THR A 540 7.13 -11.68 -0.89
C THR A 540 7.58 -10.59 -1.86
N GLY A 541 7.76 -9.34 -1.40
CA GLY A 541 7.99 -8.18 -2.27
C GLY A 541 6.74 -7.70 -3.01
N VAL A 542 5.56 -8.31 -2.77
CA VAL A 542 4.30 -7.97 -3.43
C VAL A 542 3.51 -6.99 -2.56
N SER A 543 3.38 -5.75 -3.02
CA SER A 543 2.69 -4.68 -2.29
C SER A 543 1.22 -4.99 -1.99
N VAL A 544 0.68 -4.35 -0.95
CA VAL A 544 -0.73 -4.52 -0.54
C VAL A 544 -1.68 -4.06 -1.63
N CYS A 545 -1.45 -2.86 -2.21
CA CYS A 545 -2.16 -2.39 -3.40
C CYS A 545 -1.40 -2.86 -4.63
N ARG A 546 -2.04 -3.62 -5.51
CA ARG A 546 -1.36 -4.19 -6.67
C ARG A 546 -2.27 -4.27 -7.90
N PRO A 547 -1.72 -4.11 -9.11
CA PRO A 547 -2.47 -4.19 -10.35
C PRO A 547 -3.11 -5.57 -10.56
N LEU A 548 -4.20 -5.60 -11.31
CA LEU A 548 -4.95 -6.83 -11.60
C LEU A 548 -4.11 -7.86 -12.40
N TYR A 549 -3.20 -7.41 -13.26
CA TYR A 549 -2.36 -8.29 -14.06
C TYR A 549 -1.37 -9.14 -13.25
N TYR A 550 -1.21 -8.92 -11.94
CA TYR A 550 -0.44 -9.83 -11.09
C TYR A 550 -1.10 -11.20 -10.94
N GLU A 551 -2.44 -11.23 -10.98
CA GLU A 551 -3.23 -12.45 -10.84
C GLU A 551 -3.80 -12.92 -12.20
N TRP A 552 -4.10 -11.99 -13.12
CA TRP A 552 -4.70 -12.25 -14.42
C TRP A 552 -3.85 -11.70 -15.57
N PRO A 553 -2.59 -12.17 -15.72
CA PRO A 553 -1.66 -11.61 -16.69
C PRO A 553 -2.05 -11.90 -18.16
N GLU A 554 -2.96 -12.84 -18.41
CA GLU A 554 -3.42 -13.19 -19.75
C GLU A 554 -4.70 -12.44 -20.16
N SER A 555 -5.28 -11.60 -19.26
CA SER A 555 -6.46 -10.78 -19.56
C SER A 555 -6.05 -9.36 -19.94
N GLU A 556 -6.45 -8.88 -21.11
CA GLU A 556 -6.20 -7.50 -21.55
C GLU A 556 -6.90 -6.47 -20.67
N GLU A 557 -8.05 -6.82 -20.11
CA GLU A 557 -8.79 -6.01 -19.15
C GLU A 557 -7.93 -5.68 -17.92
N ALA A 558 -7.14 -6.62 -17.44
CA ALA A 558 -6.27 -6.44 -16.28
C ALA A 558 -5.18 -5.36 -16.52
N TYR A 559 -4.82 -5.09 -17.77
CA TYR A 559 -3.88 -4.03 -18.15
C TYR A 559 -4.57 -2.72 -18.51
N SER A 560 -5.79 -2.77 -19.03
CA SER A 560 -6.54 -1.59 -19.44
C SER A 560 -7.21 -0.86 -18.26
N ARG A 561 -7.59 -1.60 -17.20
CA ARG A 561 -8.25 -1.09 -15.99
C ARG A 561 -7.21 -0.65 -14.95
N LYS A 562 -6.42 0.37 -15.27
CA LYS A 562 -5.28 0.83 -14.46
C LYS A 562 -5.65 1.39 -13.10
N ASN A 563 -6.87 1.89 -12.94
CA ASN A 563 -7.42 2.43 -11.69
C ASN A 563 -8.11 1.39 -10.82
N GLU A 564 -8.33 0.16 -11.33
CA GLU A 564 -8.79 -0.97 -10.52
C GLU A 564 -7.60 -1.73 -9.95
N TYR A 565 -7.70 -2.18 -8.70
CA TYR A 565 -6.58 -2.86 -8.04
C TYR A 565 -7.04 -3.92 -7.03
N LEU A 566 -6.15 -4.85 -6.75
CA LEU A 566 -6.27 -5.72 -5.59
C LEU A 566 -5.72 -5.02 -4.34
N PHE A 567 -6.51 -5.05 -3.27
CA PHE A 567 -6.12 -4.66 -1.93
C PHE A 567 -5.93 -5.92 -1.08
N GLY A 568 -4.69 -6.37 -0.94
CA GLY A 568 -4.37 -7.70 -0.47
C GLY A 568 -4.83 -8.80 -1.42
N ASP A 569 -5.10 -10.00 -0.89
CA ASP A 569 -5.39 -11.18 -1.71
C ASP A 569 -6.87 -11.31 -2.12
N ASN A 570 -7.77 -10.73 -1.32
CA ASN A 570 -9.19 -11.08 -1.36
C ASN A 570 -10.12 -9.95 -1.76
N ILE A 571 -9.60 -8.71 -1.86
CA ILE A 571 -10.41 -7.52 -2.11
C ILE A 571 -9.98 -6.89 -3.43
N LEU A 572 -10.94 -6.62 -4.31
CA LEU A 572 -10.78 -5.79 -5.51
C LEU A 572 -11.47 -4.45 -5.27
N VAL A 573 -10.82 -3.37 -5.65
CA VAL A 573 -11.29 -2.01 -5.49
C VAL A 573 -11.36 -1.33 -6.84
N ALA A 574 -12.49 -0.64 -7.11
CA ALA A 574 -12.67 0.20 -8.28
C ALA A 574 -13.07 1.62 -7.82
N PRO A 575 -12.12 2.53 -7.55
CA PRO A 575 -12.41 3.84 -6.99
C PRO A 575 -13.33 4.70 -7.86
N ILE A 576 -14.23 5.45 -7.24
CA ILE A 576 -15.04 6.44 -7.93
C ILE A 576 -14.21 7.71 -8.10
N THR A 577 -13.88 8.04 -9.33
CA THR A 577 -13.03 9.18 -9.72
C THR A 577 -13.78 10.26 -10.50
N THR A 578 -15.10 10.20 -10.49
CA THR A 578 -15.99 11.19 -11.13
C THR A 578 -17.09 11.62 -10.18
N PRO A 579 -17.58 12.88 -10.29
CA PRO A 579 -18.66 13.35 -9.43
C PRO A 579 -19.97 12.59 -9.69
N LYS A 580 -20.85 12.60 -8.69
CA LYS A 580 -22.21 12.09 -8.84
C LYS A 580 -23.01 12.85 -9.88
N GLY A 581 -23.93 12.14 -10.54
CA GLY A 581 -24.90 12.75 -11.46
C GLY A 581 -26.00 13.55 -10.73
N GLU A 582 -26.90 14.13 -11.53
CA GLU A 582 -28.07 14.84 -11.01
C GLU A 582 -28.98 13.96 -10.16
N ASN A 583 -28.97 12.64 -10.41
CA ASN A 583 -29.70 11.64 -9.65
C ASN A 583 -29.04 11.31 -8.29
N ARG A 584 -27.96 12.01 -7.90
CA ARG A 584 -27.18 11.81 -6.66
C ARG A 584 -26.40 10.50 -6.58
N LEU A 585 -26.29 9.76 -7.66
CA LEU A 585 -25.50 8.55 -7.79
C LEU A 585 -24.28 8.78 -8.68
N SER A 586 -23.19 8.15 -8.34
CA SER A 586 -22.00 8.06 -9.20
C SER A 586 -22.09 6.78 -10.04
N LEU A 587 -22.09 6.93 -11.35
CA LEU A 587 -22.10 5.79 -12.26
C LEU A 587 -20.67 5.34 -12.51
N LEU A 588 -20.40 4.05 -12.32
CA LEU A 588 -19.07 3.48 -12.50
C LEU A 588 -19.12 2.24 -13.40
N ARG A 589 -18.15 2.16 -14.33
CA ARG A 589 -17.86 0.97 -15.12
C ARG A 589 -16.59 0.32 -14.60
N PHE A 590 -16.66 -0.99 -14.35
CA PHE A 590 -15.54 -1.77 -13.86
C PHE A 590 -15.57 -3.20 -14.41
N TRP A 591 -14.44 -3.86 -14.32
CA TRP A 591 -14.29 -5.27 -14.72
C TRP A 591 -14.06 -6.14 -13.50
N LEU A 592 -14.78 -7.26 -13.41
CA LEU A 592 -14.51 -8.31 -12.43
C LEU A 592 -13.86 -9.51 -13.12
N PRO A 593 -12.69 -9.95 -12.66
CA PRO A 593 -12.05 -11.18 -13.13
C PRO A 593 -12.92 -12.42 -12.87
N GLU A 594 -12.62 -13.52 -13.58
CA GLU A 594 -13.34 -14.80 -13.41
C GLU A 594 -13.51 -15.22 -11.95
N GLY A 595 -14.65 -15.80 -11.60
CA GLY A 595 -15.05 -16.19 -10.25
C GLY A 595 -16.31 -15.48 -9.78
N MET A 596 -16.66 -15.70 -8.51
CA MET A 596 -17.79 -15.01 -7.87
C MET A 596 -17.25 -13.94 -6.91
N TRP A 597 -17.90 -12.78 -6.91
CA TRP A 597 -17.51 -11.62 -6.13
C TRP A 597 -18.67 -11.12 -5.29
N TYR A 598 -18.43 -10.83 -4.03
CA TYR A 598 -19.37 -10.21 -3.12
C TYR A 598 -19.14 -8.69 -3.11
N GLU A 599 -20.12 -7.92 -3.56
CA GLU A 599 -20.07 -6.47 -3.50
C GLU A 599 -20.37 -6.00 -2.07
N TRP A 600 -19.38 -5.40 -1.41
CA TRP A 600 -19.47 -5.05 0.01
C TRP A 600 -20.57 -4.05 0.33
N ALA A 601 -20.78 -3.05 -0.53
CA ALA A 601 -21.76 -1.99 -0.32
C ALA A 601 -23.21 -2.49 -0.37
N THR A 602 -23.50 -3.40 -1.29
CA THR A 602 -24.89 -3.82 -1.57
C THR A 602 -25.21 -5.25 -1.12
N GLY A 603 -24.17 -6.05 -0.84
CA GLY A 603 -24.37 -7.48 -0.55
C GLY A 603 -24.72 -8.33 -1.79
N ALA A 604 -24.54 -7.78 -2.99
CA ALA A 604 -24.82 -8.51 -4.23
C ALA A 604 -23.69 -9.48 -4.56
N MET A 605 -24.08 -10.66 -5.10
CA MET A 605 -23.17 -11.64 -5.66
C MET A 605 -23.03 -11.42 -7.17
N LEU A 606 -21.84 -11.08 -7.61
CA LEU A 606 -21.54 -10.76 -9.01
C LEU A 606 -20.65 -11.85 -9.62
N GLU A 607 -21.06 -12.34 -10.78
CA GLU A 607 -20.26 -13.28 -11.56
C GLU A 607 -19.15 -12.52 -12.30
N GLY A 608 -17.91 -12.93 -12.14
CA GLY A 608 -16.77 -12.33 -12.83
C GLY A 608 -16.63 -12.77 -14.29
N GLY A 609 -15.51 -12.38 -14.92
CA GLY A 609 -15.23 -12.58 -16.35
C GLY A 609 -15.94 -11.57 -17.24
N LYS A 610 -16.47 -10.46 -16.71
CA LYS A 610 -17.23 -9.44 -17.46
C LYS A 610 -17.19 -8.06 -16.85
N GLU A 611 -17.58 -7.08 -17.65
CA GLU A 611 -17.76 -5.69 -17.22
C GLU A 611 -19.13 -5.46 -16.62
N TYR A 612 -19.18 -4.52 -15.70
CA TYR A 612 -20.39 -4.00 -15.06
C TYR A 612 -20.47 -2.49 -15.18
N GLU A 613 -21.70 -1.98 -15.22
CA GLU A 613 -22.01 -0.57 -14.98
C GLU A 613 -22.97 -0.51 -13.81
N ARG A 614 -22.57 0.14 -12.72
CA ARG A 614 -23.36 0.23 -11.49
C ARG A 614 -23.34 1.63 -10.90
N ALA A 615 -24.40 1.98 -10.20
CA ALA A 615 -24.57 3.28 -9.57
C ALA A 615 -24.36 3.19 -8.04
N TYR A 616 -23.61 4.16 -7.49
CA TYR A 616 -23.23 4.20 -6.08
C TYR A 616 -23.65 5.51 -5.42
N ALA A 617 -24.26 5.42 -4.24
CA ALA A 617 -24.54 6.56 -3.38
C ALA A 617 -23.27 7.11 -2.71
N LEU A 618 -23.36 8.28 -2.05
CA LEU A 618 -22.22 8.90 -1.38
C LEU A 618 -21.60 8.03 -0.28
N ASN A 619 -22.40 7.24 0.41
CA ASN A 619 -21.96 6.31 1.46
C ASN A 619 -21.71 4.88 0.96
N GLU A 620 -21.55 4.72 -0.34
CA GLU A 620 -21.21 3.48 -1.00
C GLU A 620 -19.93 3.67 -1.83
N TYR A 621 -19.05 2.70 -1.78
CA TYR A 621 -17.85 2.68 -2.61
C TYR A 621 -17.58 1.25 -3.10
N PRO A 622 -17.10 1.12 -4.36
CA PRO A 622 -16.95 -0.16 -5.00
C PRO A 622 -15.79 -0.94 -4.41
N MET A 623 -16.12 -1.92 -3.60
CA MET A 623 -15.23 -2.91 -3.02
C MET A 623 -15.85 -4.28 -3.20
N PHE A 624 -15.10 -5.20 -3.80
CA PHE A 624 -15.55 -6.54 -4.14
C PHE A 624 -14.67 -7.57 -3.46
N VAL A 625 -15.27 -8.47 -2.71
CA VAL A 625 -14.56 -9.53 -1.99
C VAL A 625 -14.75 -10.85 -2.73
N LYS A 626 -13.68 -11.60 -2.98
CA LYS A 626 -13.78 -12.94 -3.55
C LYS A 626 -14.74 -13.80 -2.71
N ALA A 627 -15.65 -14.51 -3.36
CA ALA A 627 -16.61 -15.38 -2.67
C ALA A 627 -15.90 -16.37 -1.74
N GLY A 628 -16.46 -16.56 -0.54
CA GLY A 628 -15.92 -17.44 0.49
C GLY A 628 -14.71 -16.87 1.26
N SER A 629 -14.21 -15.68 0.91
CA SER A 629 -13.02 -15.11 1.56
C SER A 629 -13.26 -14.72 3.01
N ILE A 630 -12.18 -14.80 3.78
CA ILE A 630 -12.09 -14.45 5.19
C ILE A 630 -11.41 -13.10 5.31
N ILE A 631 -12.05 -12.14 5.97
CA ILE A 631 -11.54 -10.78 6.23
C ILE A 631 -11.54 -10.55 7.74
N PRO A 632 -10.40 -10.65 8.43
CA PRO A 632 -10.31 -10.29 9.84
C PRO A 632 -10.40 -8.79 10.00
N MET A 633 -11.16 -8.35 10.98
CA MET A 633 -11.45 -6.94 11.25
C MET A 633 -11.46 -6.66 12.75
N TYR A 634 -11.25 -5.40 13.13
CA TYR A 634 -11.72 -4.87 14.40
C TYR A 634 -13.21 -4.49 14.31
N ASP A 635 -13.80 -4.08 15.42
CA ASP A 635 -15.24 -3.72 15.46
C ASP A 635 -15.54 -2.29 14.97
N GLY A 636 -14.50 -1.51 14.60
CA GLY A 636 -14.64 -0.12 14.11
C GLY A 636 -14.83 0.93 15.20
N THR A 637 -14.60 0.59 16.47
CA THR A 637 -14.67 1.53 17.62
C THR A 637 -13.31 2.09 18.04
N GLN A 638 -12.23 1.67 17.37
CA GLN A 638 -10.86 2.09 17.63
C GLN A 638 -10.74 3.61 17.53
N THR A 639 -9.98 4.22 18.43
CA THR A 639 -9.60 5.64 18.40
C THR A 639 -8.21 5.86 17.83
N ASN A 640 -7.36 4.83 17.91
CA ASN A 640 -6.02 4.74 17.33
C ASN A 640 -5.64 3.25 17.23
N LEU A 641 -4.46 2.95 16.68
CA LEU A 641 -3.92 1.60 16.53
C LEU A 641 -2.87 1.22 17.59
N ASP A 642 -2.60 2.09 18.55
CA ASP A 642 -1.67 1.81 19.63
C ASP A 642 -2.35 0.87 20.66
N GLY A 643 -1.74 -0.26 20.95
CA GLY A 643 -2.26 -1.24 21.91
C GLY A 643 -3.54 -1.98 21.50
N CYS A 644 -3.84 -2.07 20.21
CA CYS A 644 -5.00 -2.80 19.69
C CYS A 644 -4.87 -4.32 19.86
N ASP A 645 -5.19 -4.83 21.05
CA ASP A 645 -5.25 -6.28 21.35
C ASP A 645 -6.71 -6.78 21.51
N GLU A 646 -7.63 -6.08 20.88
CA GLU A 646 -9.07 -6.26 21.06
C GLU A 646 -9.63 -7.50 20.36
N ALA A 647 -10.92 -7.73 20.57
CA ALA A 647 -11.67 -8.79 19.91
C ALA A 647 -11.57 -8.67 18.37
N ILE A 648 -11.36 -9.80 17.72
CA ILE A 648 -11.29 -9.88 16.25
C ILE A 648 -12.64 -10.34 15.69
N THR A 649 -13.20 -9.55 14.79
CA THR A 649 -14.32 -9.94 13.95
C THR A 649 -13.81 -10.62 12.69
N ILE A 650 -14.25 -11.82 12.41
CA ILE A 650 -13.92 -12.58 11.22
C ILE A 650 -15.12 -12.48 10.28
N ALA A 651 -15.06 -11.53 9.33
CA ALA A 651 -16.07 -11.42 8.30
C ALA A 651 -15.82 -12.47 7.20
N ILE A 652 -16.87 -13.18 6.79
CA ILE A 652 -16.80 -14.22 5.76
C ILE A 652 -17.81 -13.88 4.68
N ALA A 653 -17.32 -13.69 3.46
CA ALA A 653 -18.15 -13.46 2.29
C ALA A 653 -18.89 -14.74 1.90
N PRO A 654 -20.12 -14.66 1.32
CA PRO A 654 -20.81 -15.83 0.81
C PRO A 654 -19.98 -16.55 -0.25
N GLY A 655 -19.99 -17.90 -0.22
CA GLY A 655 -19.27 -18.72 -1.20
C GLY A 655 -19.25 -20.19 -0.80
N GLU A 656 -19.08 -21.07 -1.78
CA GLU A 656 -18.88 -22.50 -1.60
C GLU A 656 -17.39 -22.86 -1.69
N GLY A 657 -16.98 -23.98 -1.10
CA GLY A 657 -15.61 -24.48 -1.11
C GLY A 657 -14.79 -24.07 0.10
N ASP A 658 -13.48 -24.17 -0.05
CA ASP A 658 -12.51 -23.98 1.01
C ASP A 658 -11.76 -22.66 0.84
N SER A 659 -11.58 -21.96 1.95
CA SER A 659 -10.75 -20.74 2.02
C SER A 659 -9.91 -20.71 3.29
N ARG A 660 -8.85 -19.93 3.28
CA ARG A 660 -7.97 -19.74 4.45
C ARG A 660 -7.42 -18.32 4.50
N PHE A 661 -7.07 -17.92 5.71
CA PHE A 661 -6.37 -16.67 5.98
C PHE A 661 -5.41 -16.85 7.15
N SER A 662 -4.19 -16.34 7.04
CA SER A 662 -3.22 -16.31 8.12
C SER A 662 -3.22 -14.92 8.76
N LEU A 663 -3.82 -14.81 9.93
CA LEU A 663 -3.82 -13.57 10.72
C LEU A 663 -2.45 -13.39 11.37
N TYR A 664 -1.76 -12.31 11.03
CA TYR A 664 -0.47 -11.91 11.59
C TYR A 664 -0.66 -10.91 12.72
N GLU A 665 0.11 -11.09 13.80
CA GLU A 665 0.10 -10.21 14.96
C GLU A 665 1.50 -10.06 15.55
N ASP A 666 1.83 -8.85 16.02
CA ASP A 666 3.00 -8.52 16.81
C ASP A 666 2.66 -7.36 17.77
N ASP A 667 3.63 -6.82 18.51
CA ASP A 667 3.38 -5.70 19.43
C ASP A 667 3.21 -4.33 18.74
N GLY A 668 3.35 -4.28 17.40
CA GLY A 668 3.17 -3.09 16.57
C GLY A 668 4.37 -2.16 16.50
N VAL A 669 5.42 -2.32 17.31
CA VAL A 669 6.55 -1.38 17.43
C VAL A 669 7.92 -2.03 17.56
N ASP A 670 8.01 -3.33 17.85
CA ASP A 670 9.27 -4.06 17.97
C ASP A 670 10.03 -4.05 16.63
N PRO A 671 11.30 -3.60 16.58
CA PRO A 671 12.11 -3.65 15.37
C PRO A 671 12.41 -5.07 14.89
N ASP A 672 12.40 -6.07 15.77
CA ASP A 672 12.61 -7.49 15.43
C ASP A 672 11.31 -8.23 15.08
N TYR A 673 10.44 -7.57 14.32
CA TYR A 673 9.18 -8.16 13.82
C TYR A 673 9.39 -9.37 12.91
N ALA A 674 10.62 -9.60 12.44
CA ALA A 674 10.96 -10.79 11.67
C ALA A 674 10.86 -12.08 12.51
N HIS A 675 11.12 -12.00 13.81
CA HIS A 675 11.16 -13.14 14.73
C HIS A 675 10.10 -13.05 15.85
N ASN A 676 9.75 -11.83 16.29
CA ASN A 676 8.84 -11.58 17.40
C ASN A 676 7.40 -11.34 16.91
N PHE A 677 6.73 -12.40 16.48
CA PHE A 677 5.36 -12.34 15.97
C PHE A 677 4.59 -13.64 16.27
N ALA A 678 3.30 -13.59 16.08
CA ALA A 678 2.43 -14.77 16.10
C ALA A 678 1.51 -14.80 14.89
N THR A 679 1.06 -16.01 14.53
CA THR A 679 0.08 -16.22 13.46
C THR A 679 -1.06 -17.11 13.93
N THR A 680 -2.27 -16.80 13.47
CA THR A 680 -3.46 -17.64 13.66
C THR A 680 -4.02 -18.01 12.30
N GLU A 681 -4.02 -19.30 11.97
CA GLU A 681 -4.61 -19.79 10.72
C GLU A 681 -6.14 -19.87 10.89
N ILE A 682 -6.88 -19.25 10.00
CA ILE A 682 -8.34 -19.29 9.97
C ILE A 682 -8.76 -19.98 8.68
N THR A 683 -9.59 -21.01 8.77
CA THR A 683 -10.13 -21.71 7.60
C THR A 683 -11.65 -21.70 7.59
N SER A 684 -12.22 -21.64 6.41
CA SER A 684 -13.66 -21.71 6.17
C SER A 684 -13.92 -22.71 5.06
N SER A 685 -14.80 -23.67 5.32
CA SER A 685 -15.18 -24.74 4.39
C SER A 685 -16.70 -24.84 4.35
N ARG A 686 -17.28 -24.50 3.22
CA ARG A 686 -18.73 -24.57 2.99
C ARG A 686 -19.04 -25.56 1.88
N HIS A 687 -19.85 -26.56 2.22
CA HIS A 687 -20.34 -27.57 1.26
C HIS A 687 -21.85 -27.78 1.48
N GLY A 688 -22.65 -27.24 0.58
CA GLY A 688 -24.11 -27.30 0.68
C GLY A 688 -24.63 -26.58 1.93
N ASN A 689 -25.35 -27.29 2.80
CA ASN A 689 -25.95 -26.75 4.00
C ASN A 689 -25.03 -26.74 5.23
N ILE A 690 -23.81 -27.22 5.11
CA ILE A 690 -22.82 -27.25 6.23
C ILE A 690 -21.71 -26.23 5.95
N HIS A 691 -21.46 -25.37 6.94
CA HIS A 691 -20.36 -24.43 6.93
C HIS A 691 -19.52 -24.67 8.18
N LYS A 692 -18.28 -25.07 7.99
CA LYS A 692 -17.31 -25.30 9.06
C LYS A 692 -16.25 -24.21 9.02
N ILE A 693 -16.03 -23.54 10.16
CA ILE A 693 -15.00 -22.52 10.32
C ILE A 693 -14.09 -22.97 11.45
N VAL A 694 -12.77 -22.93 11.19
CA VAL A 694 -11.77 -23.28 12.21
C VAL A 694 -10.88 -22.09 12.45
N ILE A 695 -10.82 -21.63 13.69
CA ILE A 695 -9.84 -20.67 14.17
C ILE A 695 -8.78 -21.51 14.85
N GLY A 696 -7.62 -21.68 14.22
CA GLY A 696 -6.52 -22.51 14.70
C GLY A 696 -5.91 -21.97 15.98
N GLY A 697 -5.17 -22.81 16.69
CA GLY A 697 -4.33 -22.35 17.79
C GLY A 697 -3.22 -21.43 17.26
N ARG A 698 -3.01 -20.31 17.94
CA ARG A 698 -1.98 -19.34 17.61
C ARG A 698 -0.58 -19.95 17.69
N LYS A 699 0.31 -19.56 16.79
CA LYS A 699 1.71 -20.03 16.72
C LYS A 699 2.66 -18.84 16.76
N GLY A 700 3.74 -18.95 17.53
CA GLY A 700 4.70 -17.87 17.74
C GLY A 700 4.43 -17.07 19.03
N SER A 701 5.20 -16.02 19.25
CA SER A 701 5.07 -15.18 20.43
C SER A 701 5.64 -13.79 20.20
N TYR A 702 5.10 -12.79 20.89
CA TYR A 702 5.59 -11.42 20.92
C TYR A 702 5.34 -10.77 22.28
N ARG A 703 5.94 -9.61 22.52
CA ARG A 703 5.81 -8.90 23.81
C ARG A 703 4.36 -8.45 24.03
N ASN A 704 3.86 -8.61 25.25
CA ASN A 704 2.50 -8.26 25.68
C ASN A 704 1.37 -8.98 24.91
N MET A 705 1.67 -10.14 24.34
CA MET A 705 0.71 -10.95 23.61
C MET A 705 -0.44 -11.40 24.54
N PRO A 706 -1.72 -11.15 24.19
CA PRO A 706 -2.86 -11.58 25.00
C PRO A 706 -2.93 -13.11 25.08
N SER A 707 -3.19 -13.66 26.27
CA SER A 707 -3.38 -15.11 26.46
C SER A 707 -4.73 -15.59 25.97
N ASP A 708 -5.74 -14.76 26.14
CA ASP A 708 -7.14 -15.05 25.83
C ASP A 708 -7.72 -13.95 24.94
N ARG A 709 -8.67 -14.31 24.08
CA ARG A 709 -9.33 -13.35 23.17
C ARG A 709 -10.74 -13.81 22.81
N ASN A 710 -11.61 -12.85 22.60
CA ASN A 710 -12.91 -13.01 21.97
C ASN A 710 -12.77 -12.95 20.45
N PHE A 711 -13.46 -13.86 19.75
CA PHE A 711 -13.68 -13.75 18.32
C PHE A 711 -15.18 -13.60 18.03
N ARG A 712 -15.50 -12.87 16.98
CA ARG A 712 -16.87 -12.81 16.43
C ARG A 712 -16.84 -13.23 14.97
N LEU A 713 -17.62 -14.22 14.61
CA LEU A 713 -17.88 -14.51 13.20
C LEU A 713 -18.98 -13.60 12.70
N LYS A 714 -18.81 -13.01 11.53
CA LYS A 714 -19.77 -12.18 10.80
C LYS A 714 -19.98 -12.80 9.42
N LEU A 715 -21.04 -13.58 9.26
CA LEU A 715 -21.36 -14.25 8.01
C LEU A 715 -22.21 -13.33 7.15
N LEU A 716 -21.61 -12.75 6.14
CA LEU A 716 -22.21 -11.72 5.29
C LEU A 716 -23.28 -12.31 4.39
N SER A 717 -24.40 -11.61 4.23
CA SER A 717 -25.58 -12.01 3.43
C SER A 717 -26.02 -13.46 3.67
N ALA A 718 -25.78 -13.97 4.87
CA ALA A 718 -26.12 -15.34 5.24
C ALA A 718 -27.55 -15.40 5.77
N ALA A 719 -28.26 -16.44 5.37
CA ALA A 719 -29.56 -16.77 5.95
C ALA A 719 -29.42 -17.33 7.37
N CYS A 720 -30.54 -17.39 8.09
CA CYS A 720 -30.57 -17.89 9.46
C CYS A 720 -30.12 -19.34 9.57
N PRO A 721 -29.14 -19.63 10.45
CA PRO A 721 -28.74 -21.00 10.71
C PRO A 721 -29.84 -21.81 11.41
N LYS A 722 -29.98 -23.06 11.05
CA LYS A 722 -30.78 -24.06 11.79
C LYS A 722 -30.11 -24.42 13.11
N SER A 723 -28.78 -24.55 13.10
CA SER A 723 -27.99 -24.80 14.31
C SER A 723 -26.58 -24.21 14.17
N VAL A 724 -26.02 -23.77 15.32
CA VAL A 724 -24.61 -23.36 15.44
C VAL A 724 -24.01 -24.10 16.63
N LYS A 725 -22.82 -24.70 16.41
CA LYS A 725 -22.04 -25.37 17.46
C LYS A 725 -20.62 -24.84 17.48
N ILE A 726 -20.07 -24.66 18.68
CA ILE A 726 -18.65 -24.39 18.92
C ILE A 726 -18.06 -25.57 19.69
N ASN A 727 -17.06 -26.23 19.11
CA ASN A 727 -16.45 -27.44 19.69
C ASN A 727 -17.50 -28.48 20.09
N GLY A 728 -18.51 -28.70 19.24
CA GLY A 728 -19.61 -29.64 19.42
C GLY A 728 -20.72 -29.20 20.38
N LYS A 729 -20.60 -28.03 21.04
CA LYS A 729 -21.62 -27.47 21.94
C LYS A 729 -22.48 -26.45 21.22
N SER A 730 -23.80 -26.56 21.33
CA SER A 730 -24.74 -25.61 20.74
C SER A 730 -24.57 -24.23 21.40
N VAL A 731 -24.55 -23.20 20.55
CA VAL A 731 -24.47 -21.79 20.94
C VAL A 731 -25.58 -20.98 20.30
N LYS A 732 -25.87 -19.81 20.89
CA LYS A 732 -26.78 -18.83 20.29
C LYS A 732 -26.06 -18.04 19.23
N TRP A 733 -26.80 -17.57 18.24
CA TRP A 733 -26.42 -16.62 17.25
C TRP A 733 -27.37 -15.41 17.27
N SER A 734 -26.99 -14.32 16.66
CA SER A 734 -27.81 -13.12 16.46
C SER A 734 -27.72 -12.67 15.00
N PHE A 735 -28.56 -11.73 14.61
CA PHE A 735 -28.60 -11.20 13.26
C PHE A 735 -28.35 -9.69 13.27
N ASP A 736 -27.39 -9.25 12.46
CA ASP A 736 -27.13 -7.84 12.18
C ASP A 736 -27.99 -7.40 10.99
N GLY A 737 -29.11 -6.72 11.28
CA GLY A 737 -29.99 -6.23 10.23
C GLY A 737 -29.41 -5.08 9.42
N MET A 738 -28.39 -4.37 9.93
CA MET A 738 -27.75 -3.26 9.21
C MET A 738 -26.85 -3.79 8.10
N ASP A 739 -26.07 -4.83 8.39
CA ASP A 739 -25.15 -5.46 7.43
C ASP A 739 -25.71 -6.74 6.80
N ILE A 740 -26.94 -7.13 7.17
CA ILE A 740 -27.57 -8.38 6.71
C ILE A 740 -26.62 -9.57 6.95
N ALA A 741 -26.23 -9.76 8.20
CA ALA A 741 -25.23 -10.75 8.56
C ALA A 741 -25.63 -11.56 9.79
N VAL A 742 -25.26 -12.84 9.79
CA VAL A 742 -25.36 -13.69 11.00
C VAL A 742 -24.12 -13.47 11.85
N LEU A 743 -24.32 -13.22 13.16
CA LEU A 743 -23.26 -13.03 14.12
C LEU A 743 -23.18 -14.23 15.08
N VAL A 744 -21.96 -14.77 15.24
CA VAL A 744 -21.67 -15.83 16.20
C VAL A 744 -20.51 -15.39 17.10
N ASP A 745 -20.80 -15.15 18.38
CA ASP A 745 -19.78 -14.82 19.35
C ASP A 745 -19.07 -16.12 19.79
N VAL A 746 -17.74 -16.18 19.56
CA VAL A 746 -16.87 -17.22 20.06
C VAL A 746 -16.33 -16.71 21.40
N PRO A 747 -16.73 -17.32 22.53
CA PRO A 747 -16.39 -16.82 23.85
C PRO A 747 -14.88 -16.69 24.07
N GLU A 748 -14.51 -15.78 24.96
CA GLU A 748 -13.13 -15.61 25.38
C GLU A 748 -12.52 -16.94 25.82
N THR A 749 -11.47 -17.33 25.14
CA THR A 749 -10.75 -18.56 25.39
C THR A 749 -9.29 -18.39 25.02
N CYS A 750 -8.44 -19.27 25.56
CA CYS A 750 -7.01 -19.30 25.25
C CYS A 750 -6.75 -19.25 23.75
N CYS A 751 -5.95 -18.31 23.33
CA CYS A 751 -5.60 -18.09 21.92
C CYS A 751 -4.88 -19.28 21.28
N ASP A 752 -4.18 -20.08 22.06
CA ASP A 752 -3.42 -21.24 21.59
C ASP A 752 -4.29 -22.49 21.38
N THR A 753 -5.59 -22.41 21.71
CA THR A 753 -6.54 -23.50 21.53
C THR A 753 -7.34 -23.34 20.25
N GLU A 754 -7.45 -24.39 19.45
CA GLU A 754 -8.29 -24.44 18.28
C GLU A 754 -9.77 -24.29 18.62
N LYS A 755 -10.52 -23.55 17.80
CA LYS A 755 -11.96 -23.37 17.90
C LYS A 755 -12.61 -23.81 16.60
N VAL A 756 -13.50 -24.81 16.69
CA VAL A 756 -14.23 -25.32 15.54
C VAL A 756 -15.68 -24.86 15.64
N VAL A 757 -16.11 -24.05 14.68
CA VAL A 757 -17.50 -23.59 14.57
C VAL A 757 -18.17 -24.33 13.41
N GLU A 758 -19.27 -25.02 13.71
CA GLU A 758 -20.08 -25.76 12.74
C GLU A 758 -21.46 -25.11 12.65
N ILE A 759 -21.84 -24.73 11.45
CA ILE A 759 -23.11 -24.06 11.13
C ILE A 759 -23.89 -24.93 10.16
N GLU A 760 -25.12 -25.27 10.53
CA GLU A 760 -26.04 -26.01 9.68
C GLU A 760 -27.17 -25.09 9.21
N TYR A 761 -27.41 -25.02 7.92
CA TYR A 761 -28.51 -24.30 7.28
C TYR A 761 -29.64 -25.26 6.89
N SER A 762 -30.80 -24.73 6.55
CA SER A 762 -31.88 -25.50 5.93
C SER A 762 -31.49 -25.87 4.48
N GLU A 763 -32.03 -26.99 3.94
CA GLU A 763 -31.66 -27.53 2.62
C GLU A 763 -31.88 -26.55 1.43
N ASN A 764 -32.79 -25.59 1.56
CA ASN A 764 -33.15 -24.63 0.52
C ASN A 764 -32.71 -23.20 0.87
N THR A 765 -31.69 -23.04 1.70
CA THR A 765 -31.27 -21.73 2.18
C THR A 765 -30.49 -20.98 1.11
N THR A 766 -30.96 -19.82 0.70
CA THR A 766 -30.30 -18.94 -0.25
C THR A 766 -29.47 -17.89 0.46
N VAL A 767 -28.39 -17.45 -0.21
CA VAL A 767 -27.71 -16.21 0.16
C VAL A 767 -28.67 -15.04 -0.02
N LEU A 768 -28.66 -14.06 0.90
CA LEU A 768 -29.52 -12.87 0.82
C LEU A 768 -28.93 -11.86 -0.18
N ASP A 769 -28.92 -12.25 -1.45
CA ASP A 769 -28.28 -11.55 -2.55
C ASP A 769 -28.88 -10.16 -2.78
N GLY A 770 -28.03 -9.10 -2.67
CA GLY A 770 -28.43 -7.70 -2.89
C GLY A 770 -29.37 -7.10 -1.84
N LEU A 771 -29.82 -7.85 -0.84
CA LEU A 771 -30.77 -7.37 0.17
C LEU A 771 -30.20 -6.21 0.98
N LYS A 772 -28.92 -6.24 1.32
CA LYS A 772 -28.25 -5.18 2.08
C LYS A 772 -28.40 -3.80 1.41
N GLY A 773 -28.09 -3.72 0.13
CA GLY A 773 -28.16 -2.49 -0.66
C GLY A 773 -29.61 -2.03 -0.86
N ALA A 774 -30.51 -2.94 -1.23
CA ALA A 774 -31.92 -2.64 -1.44
C ALA A 774 -32.58 -2.12 -0.14
N ALA A 775 -32.33 -2.78 0.99
CA ALA A 775 -32.85 -2.39 2.30
C ALA A 775 -32.29 -1.04 2.76
N LYS A 776 -30.98 -0.79 2.57
CA LYS A 776 -30.32 0.47 2.91
C LYS A 776 -30.89 1.63 2.09
N ARG A 777 -30.93 1.51 0.78
CA ARG A 777 -31.45 2.54 -0.13
C ARG A 777 -32.95 2.81 0.12
N SER A 778 -33.73 1.76 0.37
CA SER A 778 -35.15 1.91 0.74
C SER A 778 -35.32 2.70 2.03
N TYR A 779 -34.52 2.39 3.04
CA TYR A 779 -34.54 3.14 4.30
C TYR A 779 -34.21 4.62 4.06
N GLU A 780 -33.12 4.92 3.37
CA GLU A 780 -32.66 6.28 3.10
C GLU A 780 -33.66 7.08 2.28
N ALA A 781 -34.24 6.49 1.25
CA ALA A 781 -35.21 7.12 0.38
C ALA A 781 -36.50 7.46 1.15
N ILE A 782 -37.04 6.52 1.93
CA ILE A 782 -38.24 6.72 2.70
C ILE A 782 -38.00 7.68 3.88
N TYR A 783 -36.84 7.62 4.51
CA TYR A 783 -36.44 8.55 5.55
C TYR A 783 -36.33 9.98 5.02
N ASP A 784 -35.76 10.17 3.82
CA ASP A 784 -35.73 11.46 3.13
C ASP A 784 -37.13 12.00 2.86
N LEU A 785 -38.05 11.16 2.36
CA LEU A 785 -39.46 11.51 2.19
C LEU A 785 -40.11 11.97 3.49
N LYS A 786 -39.94 11.21 4.57
CA LYS A 786 -40.50 11.53 5.89
C LYS A 786 -40.01 12.87 6.43
N ARG A 787 -38.81 13.27 6.17
CA ARG A 787 -38.21 14.50 6.73
C ARG A 787 -38.44 15.73 5.88
N ASN A 788 -38.54 15.57 4.58
CA ASN A 788 -38.53 16.70 3.64
C ASN A 788 -39.88 16.94 2.96
N HIS A 789 -40.93 16.24 3.40
CA HIS A 789 -42.25 16.26 2.76
C HIS A 789 -43.39 16.69 3.68
N GLU A 790 -43.89 17.90 3.47
CA GLU A 790 -45.08 18.40 4.15
C GLU A 790 -46.35 17.61 3.79
N ASP A 791 -46.43 17.13 2.54
CA ASP A 791 -47.58 16.38 2.03
C ASP A 791 -47.62 14.92 2.52
N PHE A 792 -46.60 14.43 3.23
CA PHE A 792 -46.48 13.05 3.68
C PHE A 792 -46.86 12.87 5.16
N THR A 793 -47.88 13.66 5.63
CA THR A 793 -48.10 13.86 7.07
C THR A 793 -49.00 12.86 7.76
N TYR A 794 -49.92 12.20 7.05
CA TYR A 794 -51.00 11.48 7.73
C TYR A 794 -51.15 10.00 7.40
N PHE A 795 -50.48 9.48 6.40
CA PHE A 795 -50.65 8.10 6.01
C PHE A 795 -49.36 7.47 5.47
N PHE A 796 -48.90 6.43 6.17
CA PHE A 796 -47.73 5.64 5.75
C PHE A 796 -48.23 4.25 5.32
N PRO A 797 -48.29 3.94 4.02
CA PRO A 797 -48.82 2.66 3.54
C PRO A 797 -48.02 1.46 4.07
N ASP A 798 -48.74 0.36 4.38
CA ASP A 798 -48.13 -0.87 4.93
C ASP A 798 -46.96 -1.40 4.11
N TYR A 799 -47.04 -1.35 2.76
CA TYR A 799 -45.96 -1.81 1.90
C TYR A 799 -44.71 -0.96 2.05
N MET A 800 -44.84 0.35 2.28
CA MET A 800 -43.67 1.22 2.55
C MET A 800 -43.12 0.94 3.93
N ALA A 801 -43.97 0.67 4.93
CA ALA A 801 -43.51 0.30 6.25
C ALA A 801 -42.62 -0.96 6.19
N ARG A 802 -43.06 -2.01 5.47
CA ARG A 802 -42.26 -3.24 5.32
C ARG A 802 -40.93 -3.02 4.63
N VAL A 803 -40.90 -2.25 3.55
CA VAL A 803 -39.67 -1.92 2.82
C VAL A 803 -38.76 -1.04 3.66
N TYR A 804 -39.30 -0.11 4.45
CA TYR A 804 -38.56 0.81 5.30
C TYR A 804 -37.92 0.10 6.50
N THR A 805 -38.59 -0.87 7.12
CA THR A 805 -38.24 -1.47 8.40
C THR A 805 -37.72 -2.89 8.29
N ILE A 806 -37.38 -3.37 7.09
CA ILE A 806 -36.91 -4.75 6.91
C ILE A 806 -35.67 -5.07 7.77
N ARG A 807 -34.75 -4.10 7.93
CA ARG A 807 -33.52 -4.25 8.69
C ARG A 807 -33.81 -4.48 10.19
N GLU A 808 -34.73 -3.71 10.74
CA GLU A 808 -35.21 -3.87 12.13
C GLU A 808 -36.04 -5.14 12.28
N ALA A 809 -36.88 -5.48 11.30
CA ALA A 809 -37.68 -6.68 11.34
C ALA A 809 -36.80 -7.95 11.37
N LEU A 810 -35.75 -7.99 10.57
CA LEU A 810 -34.77 -9.10 10.56
C LEU A 810 -33.93 -9.15 11.85
N TYR A 811 -33.61 -7.99 12.44
CA TYR A 811 -32.90 -7.94 13.72
C TYR A 811 -33.73 -8.52 14.87
N TYR A 812 -35.01 -8.16 14.94
CA TYR A 812 -35.90 -8.60 16.03
C TYR A 812 -36.51 -10.00 15.82
N HIS A 813 -36.73 -10.39 14.55
CA HIS A 813 -37.44 -11.60 14.17
C HIS A 813 -36.68 -12.39 13.08
N PRO A 814 -35.41 -12.74 13.32
CA PRO A 814 -34.64 -13.48 12.32
C PRO A 814 -35.24 -14.87 12.01
N GLU A 815 -36.02 -15.45 12.93
CA GLU A 815 -36.74 -16.71 12.73
C GLU A 815 -37.83 -16.64 11.65
N ARG A 816 -38.26 -15.43 11.26
CA ARG A 816 -39.25 -15.17 10.19
C ARG A 816 -38.60 -14.71 8.88
N MET A 817 -37.31 -14.93 8.72
CA MET A 817 -36.54 -14.35 7.64
C MET A 817 -37.15 -14.60 6.27
N ASP A 818 -37.52 -15.84 5.95
CA ASP A 818 -38.07 -16.20 4.62
C ASP A 818 -39.33 -15.38 4.32
N GLU A 819 -40.27 -15.29 5.28
CA GLU A 819 -41.49 -14.50 5.14
C GLU A 819 -41.19 -13.00 4.96
N LEU A 820 -40.26 -12.47 5.77
CA LEU A 820 -39.92 -11.05 5.77
C LEU A 820 -39.20 -10.65 4.47
N VAL A 821 -38.28 -11.47 3.99
CA VAL A 821 -37.52 -11.22 2.77
C VAL A 821 -38.40 -11.35 1.53
N ASP A 822 -39.25 -12.39 1.45
CA ASP A 822 -40.21 -12.54 0.37
C ASP A 822 -41.20 -11.38 0.31
N GLY A 823 -41.67 -10.96 1.47
CA GLY A 823 -42.57 -9.79 1.60
C GLY A 823 -41.87 -8.48 1.17
N PHE A 824 -40.60 -8.31 1.57
CA PHE A 824 -39.78 -7.17 1.15
C PHE A 824 -39.63 -7.12 -0.37
N TRP A 825 -39.17 -8.18 -1.01
CA TRP A 825 -38.94 -8.19 -2.46
C TRP A 825 -40.24 -7.99 -3.26
N LYS A 826 -41.34 -8.56 -2.81
CA LYS A 826 -42.67 -8.34 -3.42
C LYS A 826 -43.06 -6.86 -3.41
N ASP A 827 -42.85 -6.17 -2.29
CA ASP A 827 -43.19 -4.77 -2.16
C ASP A 827 -42.15 -3.85 -2.80
N PHE A 828 -40.86 -4.17 -2.71
CA PHE A 828 -39.76 -3.41 -3.27
C PHE A 828 -39.90 -3.22 -4.79
N GLY A 829 -40.21 -4.29 -5.53
CA GLY A 829 -40.40 -4.24 -6.99
C GLY A 829 -41.56 -3.36 -7.46
N SER A 830 -42.50 -2.98 -6.55
CA SER A 830 -43.63 -2.16 -6.91
C SER A 830 -43.67 -0.79 -6.19
N VAL A 831 -42.72 -0.54 -5.29
CA VAL A 831 -42.76 0.66 -4.42
C VAL A 831 -42.66 1.97 -5.22
N ILE A 832 -41.87 2.02 -6.25
CA ILE A 832 -41.70 3.20 -7.11
C ILE A 832 -42.97 3.53 -7.86
N ASP A 833 -43.62 2.52 -8.43
CA ASP A 833 -44.89 2.69 -9.18
C ASP A 833 -46.02 3.13 -8.25
N ARG A 834 -46.14 2.51 -7.09
CA ARG A 834 -47.13 2.86 -6.08
C ARG A 834 -46.95 4.26 -5.51
N LEU A 835 -45.71 4.69 -5.30
CA LEU A 835 -45.39 6.06 -4.89
C LEU A 835 -45.78 7.08 -5.96
N SER A 836 -45.62 6.77 -7.23
CA SER A 836 -46.02 7.61 -8.34
C SER A 836 -47.56 7.84 -8.40
N ALA A 837 -48.33 6.96 -7.77
CA ALA A 837 -49.76 7.08 -7.65
C ALA A 837 -50.23 7.93 -6.45
N ILE A 838 -49.34 8.25 -5.52
CA ILE A 838 -49.63 9.19 -4.41
C ILE A 838 -49.52 10.63 -4.96
N PRO A 839 -50.38 11.57 -4.55
CA PRO A 839 -50.37 12.95 -5.02
C PRO A 839 -49.19 13.76 -4.44
N LEU A 840 -47.98 13.28 -4.64
CA LEU A 840 -46.75 13.99 -4.32
C LEU A 840 -46.35 14.92 -5.48
N LYS A 841 -45.71 16.04 -5.15
CA LYS A 841 -45.15 16.91 -6.17
C LYS A 841 -44.09 16.13 -7.01
N PRO A 842 -44.08 16.30 -8.34
CA PRO A 842 -43.17 15.54 -9.21
C PRO A 842 -41.69 15.61 -8.83
N VAL A 843 -41.24 16.72 -8.27
CA VAL A 843 -39.83 16.88 -7.79
C VAL A 843 -39.48 15.86 -6.72
N TYR A 844 -40.40 15.45 -5.92
CA TYR A 844 -40.18 14.50 -4.84
C TYR A 844 -40.19 13.07 -5.33
N ILE A 845 -41.06 12.75 -6.27
CA ILE A 845 -41.05 11.44 -6.94
C ILE A 845 -39.72 11.25 -7.68
N LYS A 846 -39.23 12.29 -8.40
CA LYS A 846 -37.91 12.27 -9.06
C LYS A 846 -36.78 12.03 -8.03
N ARG A 847 -36.80 12.75 -6.91
CA ARG A 847 -35.84 12.59 -5.82
C ARG A 847 -35.87 11.19 -5.22
N TYR A 848 -37.03 10.64 -4.95
CA TYR A 848 -37.16 9.28 -4.46
C TYR A 848 -36.58 8.24 -5.43
N LYS A 849 -36.93 8.35 -6.71
CA LYS A 849 -36.41 7.47 -7.75
C LYS A 849 -34.89 7.50 -7.84
N SER A 850 -34.27 8.67 -7.61
CA SER A 850 -32.82 8.84 -7.65
C SER A 850 -32.02 8.01 -6.63
N PHE A 851 -32.67 7.44 -5.62
CA PHE A 851 -32.01 6.49 -4.71
C PHE A 851 -31.85 5.10 -5.31
N PHE A 852 -32.57 4.78 -6.40
CA PHE A 852 -32.61 3.43 -6.99
C PHE A 852 -32.12 3.38 -8.44
N GLU A 853 -32.20 4.49 -9.14
CA GLU A 853 -31.78 4.65 -10.55
C GLU A 853 -30.36 5.21 -10.66
#